data_90c8888c38747f614ff5ea766186923d
#
_entry.id   90c8888c38747f614ff5ea766186923d
#
_cell.length_a   1.000
_cell.length_b   1.000
_cell.length_c   1.000
_cell.angle_alpha   90.00
_cell.angle_beta   90.00
_cell.angle_gamma   90.00
#
_symmetry.space_group_name_H-M   'P 1'
#
loop_
_entity.id
_entity.type
_entity.pdbx_description
1 polymer ?
#
loop_
_entity_poly.entity_id
_entity_poly.type
_entity_poly.pdbx_seq_one_letter_code
_entity_poly.pdbx_strand_id
1 'polypeptide(L)'
;MKMSQPILRTVLSAAIAATLFSMVHAAEDDTVNAEQNTTRSDSTKLEKIVLTAEEQVKQSLGASIITAEDLEKTPVRNDISEYVRRMPGVNLTGNSASGVRGNNRQIDIRGMGPENTLILIDGKPVSSRNSVRYGWGGERDTRGDSNWVPADAIESIEVLRGPAAARYGSGAAGGVVNIITKKVTNELHGSIETYTSQPENNKEGDSSRVSFNVSGPIIKDILSYRLYGNYNKTDADAIDINNSIESTAAGREGVKNKDISGRLAWQMTDNQLLMLDTSVGRQGNIFAGDTQYSSDASANPILAQLYGSETNTMYRDSYALTHEGNWDWGKSKLLAQYDQTKNKRFLEGLAGSGEGSINTLTDKMTSKLKTTRFNGEVNIPLEIGVPQNLTLGTEWVEDRFNDPASTRNTDSTGQLASGNRARMTSRTYSAYIEDNLKITDQTDVVLSVRFDDHDKSGSNWSPGLNITQKLGDYFTLKGGIAKAYKTPNMFQNAEGYLLNTRGNGCPIQANGTRLSNCYLQGNEDLKPETSVNKELGIQFDKDEVSASLTWFRNDYKDKISSGTDVIRQITVGNTTYNVLKWQNVPEALVQGLEGSISLNYGDITWTNNFTYMIDSKDKSTGNPLSIIPKYTINSIFDYDVTDQLDVNFIYTQYGRQEPRKFAKSNTELNGGINPEVVSSYGIAGINMGYKFTKAISARVGISNIFDEQILRDSNSDSQTYNEPGRAYYASLKYSF
;
A
#
# COMPACT_ATOMS: atom_id res chain seq x y z
N MET A 1 -21.98 30.16 30.32
CA MET A 1 -22.69 28.89 30.45
C MET A 1 -22.36 28.09 29.17
N LYS A 2 -21.33 27.25 29.22
CA LYS A 2 -20.89 26.44 28.06
C LYS A 2 -21.66 25.13 28.10
N MET A 3 -22.56 24.91 27.14
CA MET A 3 -23.20 23.60 26.94
C MET A 3 -22.16 22.62 26.40
N SER A 4 -22.06 21.49 27.05
CA SER A 4 -21.08 20.44 26.74
C SER A 4 -21.37 19.78 25.39
N GLN A 5 -20.35 19.64 24.59
CA GLN A 5 -20.36 19.06 23.22
C GLN A 5 -20.91 17.61 23.04
N PRO A 6 -21.08 16.75 24.07
CA PRO A 6 -21.57 15.39 23.86
C PRO A 6 -23.05 15.31 23.43
N ILE A 7 -23.90 16.28 23.80
CA ILE A 7 -25.34 16.23 23.50
C ILE A 7 -25.63 16.47 22.01
N LEU A 8 -24.81 17.26 21.30
CA LEU A 8 -24.99 17.54 19.87
C LEU A 8 -24.63 16.35 18.97
N ARG A 9 -23.72 15.49 19.42
CA ARG A 9 -23.30 14.27 18.68
C ARG A 9 -24.37 13.17 18.73
N THR A 10 -25.03 12.99 19.86
CA THR A 10 -26.10 12.01 20.05
C THR A 10 -27.37 12.38 19.28
N VAL A 11 -27.68 13.67 19.14
CA VAL A 11 -28.87 14.16 18.41
C VAL A 11 -28.69 13.99 16.89
N LEU A 12 -27.47 14.13 16.35
CA LEU A 12 -27.22 13.94 14.91
C LEU A 12 -27.32 12.45 14.52
N SER A 13 -26.89 11.53 15.38
CA SER A 13 -27.01 10.08 15.16
C SER A 13 -28.49 9.61 15.22
N ALA A 14 -29.30 10.21 16.10
CA ALA A 14 -30.71 9.91 16.21
C ALA A 14 -31.56 10.49 15.06
N ALA A 15 -31.16 11.65 14.50
CA ALA A 15 -31.85 12.27 13.37
C ALA A 15 -31.66 11.49 12.06
N ILE A 16 -30.48 10.87 11.85
CA ILE A 16 -30.21 10.02 10.67
C ILE A 16 -30.97 8.70 10.77
N ALA A 17 -31.13 8.13 11.96
CA ALA A 17 -31.93 6.93 12.17
C ALA A 17 -33.44 7.18 11.95
N ALA A 18 -33.96 8.37 12.29
CA ALA A 18 -35.38 8.70 12.13
C ALA A 18 -35.80 8.98 10.67
N THR A 19 -34.88 9.47 9.82
CA THR A 19 -35.16 9.69 8.39
C THR A 19 -35.14 8.40 7.56
N LEU A 20 -34.48 7.35 8.03
CA LEU A 20 -34.50 6.04 7.37
C LEU A 20 -35.76 5.23 7.67
N PHE A 21 -36.44 5.49 8.79
CA PHE A 21 -37.69 4.79 9.15
C PHE A 21 -38.93 5.22 8.35
N SER A 22 -38.88 6.36 7.68
CA SER A 22 -40.04 6.87 6.91
C SER A 22 -40.12 6.40 5.45
N MET A 23 -39.14 5.63 4.95
CA MET A 23 -39.11 5.12 3.56
C MET A 23 -39.49 3.63 3.41
N VAL A 24 -39.90 2.94 4.50
CA VAL A 24 -40.12 1.48 4.51
C VAL A 24 -41.58 1.06 4.15
N HIS A 25 -42.42 1.97 3.71
CA HIS A 25 -43.85 1.64 3.47
C HIS A 25 -44.27 1.62 1.99
N ALA A 26 -43.43 1.18 1.08
CA ALA A 26 -43.86 0.97 -0.31
C ALA A 26 -43.02 -0.12 -1.00
N ALA A 27 -43.27 -1.39 -0.68
CA ALA A 27 -43.01 -2.52 -1.58
C ALA A 27 -43.50 -3.83 -0.90
N GLU A 28 -44.74 -4.15 -1.05
CA GLU A 28 -45.26 -5.53 -0.90
C GLU A 28 -45.85 -5.96 -2.24
N ASP A 29 -45.63 -7.24 -2.52
CA ASP A 29 -46.15 -8.11 -3.58
C ASP A 29 -45.58 -7.99 -4.99
N ASP A 30 -44.76 -9.02 -5.30
CA ASP A 30 -45.04 -9.91 -6.42
C ASP A 30 -44.13 -11.16 -6.38
N THR A 31 -44.76 -12.28 -5.99
CA THR A 31 -44.14 -13.62 -6.11
C THR A 31 -44.33 -14.13 -7.54
N VAL A 32 -43.25 -14.34 -8.28
CA VAL A 32 -43.28 -15.13 -9.53
C VAL A 32 -42.26 -16.24 -9.45
N ASN A 33 -42.79 -17.48 -9.53
CA ASN A 33 -42.05 -18.73 -9.65
C ASN A 33 -41.16 -18.74 -10.90
N ALA A 34 -39.87 -19.01 -10.71
CA ALA A 34 -38.97 -19.38 -11.82
C ALA A 34 -38.82 -20.89 -11.89
N GLU A 35 -39.51 -21.50 -12.84
CA GLU A 35 -39.31 -22.89 -13.25
C GLU A 35 -37.94 -23.07 -13.91
N GLN A 36 -37.22 -24.10 -13.45
CA GLN A 36 -35.98 -24.56 -14.09
C GLN A 36 -36.28 -25.14 -15.48
N ASN A 37 -35.85 -24.46 -16.51
CA ASN A 37 -35.73 -25.02 -17.84
C ASN A 37 -34.30 -25.51 -18.09
N THR A 38 -34.07 -26.79 -17.83
CA THR A 38 -32.88 -27.52 -18.30
C THR A 38 -33.03 -27.84 -19.77
N THR A 39 -32.50 -27.02 -20.64
CA THR A 39 -32.21 -27.40 -22.04
C THR A 39 -30.87 -28.09 -22.10
N ARG A 40 -30.92 -29.41 -22.38
CA ARG A 40 -29.77 -30.19 -22.82
C ARG A 40 -29.21 -29.59 -24.12
N SER A 41 -28.06 -28.99 -24.03
CA SER A 41 -27.25 -28.59 -25.17
C SER A 41 -26.15 -29.63 -25.41
N ASP A 42 -25.98 -29.97 -26.65
CA ASP A 42 -25.06 -30.95 -27.20
C ASP A 42 -23.63 -30.86 -26.68
N SER A 43 -23.02 -32.02 -26.54
CA SER A 43 -21.62 -32.23 -26.20
C SER A 43 -20.70 -31.71 -27.33
N THR A 44 -20.52 -30.41 -27.39
CA THR A 44 -19.35 -29.82 -28.03
C THR A 44 -18.16 -29.99 -27.10
N LYS A 45 -17.07 -30.55 -27.60
CA LYS A 45 -15.76 -30.60 -26.95
C LYS A 45 -15.50 -29.29 -26.24
N LEU A 46 -15.42 -29.33 -24.89
CA LEU A 46 -14.87 -28.26 -24.10
C LEU A 46 -13.43 -28.05 -24.60
N GLU A 47 -13.20 -27.06 -25.45
CA GLU A 47 -11.86 -26.60 -25.74
C GLU A 47 -11.22 -26.26 -24.40
N LYS A 48 -10.08 -26.89 -24.10
CA LYS A 48 -9.32 -26.62 -22.89
C LYS A 48 -8.84 -25.16 -22.97
N ILE A 49 -9.55 -24.25 -22.29
CA ILE A 49 -9.18 -22.84 -22.23
C ILE A 49 -7.85 -22.75 -21.46
N VAL A 50 -6.79 -22.33 -22.11
CA VAL A 50 -5.51 -22.02 -21.47
C VAL A 50 -5.59 -20.61 -20.92
N LEU A 51 -5.32 -20.47 -19.62
CA LEU A 51 -5.27 -19.17 -18.96
C LEU A 51 -4.20 -18.26 -19.57
N THR A 52 -4.39 -16.97 -19.50
CA THR A 52 -3.30 -16.01 -19.77
C THR A 52 -2.17 -16.17 -18.76
N ALA A 53 -0.98 -15.69 -19.07
CA ALA A 53 0.15 -15.74 -18.16
C ALA A 53 -0.17 -15.02 -16.83
N GLU A 54 -0.92 -13.91 -16.87
CA GLU A 54 -1.37 -13.19 -15.68
C GLU A 54 -2.33 -14.02 -14.82
N GLU A 55 -3.33 -14.62 -15.42
CA GLU A 55 -4.30 -15.48 -14.73
C GLU A 55 -3.60 -16.69 -14.09
N GLN A 56 -2.62 -17.29 -14.76
CA GLN A 56 -1.84 -18.42 -14.23
C GLN A 56 -0.95 -17.99 -13.07
N VAL A 57 -0.31 -16.84 -13.16
CA VAL A 57 0.57 -16.29 -12.11
C VAL A 57 -0.24 -15.90 -10.87
N LYS A 58 -1.47 -15.41 -11.01
CA LYS A 58 -2.39 -15.14 -9.89
C LYS A 58 -2.78 -16.41 -9.13
N GLN A 59 -2.64 -17.58 -9.71
CA GLN A 59 -2.79 -18.88 -9.05
C GLN A 59 -1.51 -19.39 -8.38
N SER A 60 -0.41 -18.62 -8.41
CA SER A 60 0.85 -18.98 -7.75
C SER A 60 0.72 -18.94 -6.21
N LEU A 61 1.64 -19.56 -5.50
CA LEU A 61 1.70 -19.50 -4.03
C LEU A 61 2.06 -18.09 -3.53
N GLY A 62 2.70 -17.28 -4.37
CA GLY A 62 2.98 -15.87 -4.11
C GLY A 62 1.75 -14.96 -4.25
N ALA A 63 0.55 -15.48 -4.52
CA ALA A 63 -0.68 -14.71 -4.61
C ALA A 63 -1.59 -14.98 -3.42
N SER A 64 -2.26 -13.92 -2.93
CA SER A 64 -3.32 -13.99 -1.93
C SER A 64 -4.45 -13.06 -2.34
N ILE A 65 -5.68 -13.43 -2.02
CA ILE A 65 -6.87 -12.63 -2.32
C ILE A 65 -7.63 -12.39 -1.01
N ILE A 66 -8.02 -11.15 -0.79
CA ILE A 66 -8.95 -10.72 0.26
C ILE A 66 -10.25 -10.40 -0.45
N THR A 67 -11.34 -11.06 -0.09
CA THR A 67 -12.65 -10.87 -0.74
C THR A 67 -13.46 -9.73 -0.11
N ALA A 68 -14.52 -9.30 -0.78
CA ALA A 68 -15.47 -8.33 -0.20
C ALA A 68 -16.07 -8.85 1.11
N GLU A 69 -16.31 -10.15 1.23
CA GLU A 69 -16.81 -10.78 2.45
C GLU A 69 -15.81 -10.70 3.60
N ASP A 70 -14.52 -10.96 3.36
CA ASP A 70 -13.46 -10.78 4.35
C ASP A 70 -13.39 -9.33 4.84
N LEU A 71 -13.57 -8.37 3.93
CA LEU A 71 -13.58 -6.94 4.27
C LEU A 71 -14.81 -6.57 5.13
N GLU A 72 -15.97 -7.16 4.87
CA GLU A 72 -17.18 -6.94 5.66
C GLU A 72 -17.09 -7.57 7.05
N LYS A 73 -16.57 -8.81 7.15
CA LYS A 73 -16.42 -9.54 8.42
C LYS A 73 -15.40 -8.88 9.37
N THR A 74 -14.44 -8.13 8.86
CA THR A 74 -13.36 -7.57 9.68
C THR A 74 -13.13 -6.08 9.44
N PRO A 75 -14.12 -5.20 9.71
CA PRO A 75 -13.98 -3.77 9.41
C PRO A 75 -12.78 -3.17 10.14
N VAL A 76 -12.02 -2.36 9.42
CA VAL A 76 -10.85 -1.64 9.93
C VAL A 76 -11.16 -0.15 10.09
N ARG A 77 -10.40 0.50 10.95
CA ARG A 77 -10.32 1.96 10.98
C ARG A 77 -9.90 2.43 9.57
N ASN A 78 -10.04 3.63 9.23
CA ASN A 78 -9.85 4.25 7.91
C ASN A 78 -8.49 3.95 7.21
N ASP A 79 -7.99 2.72 7.29
CA ASP A 79 -6.72 2.27 6.70
C ASP A 79 -6.82 0.84 6.15
N ILE A 80 -6.87 0.70 4.82
CA ILE A 80 -6.96 -0.59 4.11
C ILE A 80 -5.71 -1.44 4.32
N SER A 81 -4.57 -0.84 4.60
CA SER A 81 -3.34 -1.60 4.87
C SER A 81 -3.48 -2.57 6.04
N GLU A 82 -4.40 -2.30 6.98
CA GLU A 82 -4.71 -3.18 8.11
C GLU A 82 -5.35 -4.53 7.68
N TYR A 83 -6.01 -4.60 6.53
CA TYR A 83 -6.44 -5.88 5.95
C TYR A 83 -5.26 -6.61 5.33
N VAL A 84 -4.50 -5.88 4.52
CA VAL A 84 -3.42 -6.45 3.71
C VAL A 84 -2.31 -7.03 4.58
N ARG A 85 -2.01 -6.43 5.75
CA ARG A 85 -0.97 -6.92 6.68
C ARG A 85 -1.24 -8.32 7.25
N ARG A 86 -2.47 -8.82 7.14
CA ARG A 86 -2.83 -10.17 7.60
C ARG A 86 -2.47 -11.27 6.61
N MET A 87 -2.08 -10.88 5.38
CA MET A 87 -1.67 -11.83 4.36
C MET A 87 -0.24 -12.32 4.58
N PRO A 88 0.09 -13.57 4.18
CA PRO A 88 1.45 -14.07 4.25
C PRO A 88 2.43 -13.12 3.56
N GLY A 89 3.63 -12.93 4.12
CA GLY A 89 4.67 -12.09 3.55
C GLY A 89 4.43 -10.58 3.65
N VAL A 90 3.34 -10.12 4.25
CA VAL A 90 3.01 -8.69 4.35
C VAL A 90 3.22 -8.17 5.76
N ASN A 91 3.87 -7.02 5.85
CA ASN A 91 4.07 -6.27 7.07
C ASN A 91 3.69 -4.81 6.86
N LEU A 92 3.51 -4.07 7.95
CA LEU A 92 3.46 -2.62 7.92
C LEU A 92 4.74 -2.08 8.57
N THR A 93 5.44 -1.24 7.84
CA THR A 93 6.65 -0.59 8.37
C THR A 93 6.36 0.88 8.60
N GLY A 94 6.74 1.35 9.78
CA GLY A 94 6.65 2.77 10.14
C GLY A 94 7.87 3.54 9.67
N ASN A 95 7.90 4.81 10.02
CA ASN A 95 9.03 5.66 9.74
C ASN A 95 10.15 5.39 10.74
N SER A 96 11.38 5.30 10.25
CA SER A 96 12.55 5.12 11.09
C SER A 96 12.94 6.42 11.80
N ALA A 97 14.00 6.35 12.61
CA ALA A 97 14.61 7.51 13.26
C ALA A 97 15.19 8.56 12.29
N SER A 98 14.88 8.53 11.00
CA SER A 98 15.40 9.45 9.99
C SER A 98 14.71 10.83 9.98
N GLY A 99 13.73 11.08 10.83
CA GLY A 99 13.09 12.36 10.99
C GLY A 99 11.85 12.56 10.14
N VAL A 100 11.22 11.47 9.73
CA VAL A 100 9.94 11.55 9.08
C VAL A 100 8.85 11.67 10.13
N ARG A 101 7.96 12.64 9.94
CA ARG A 101 6.87 12.98 10.84
C ARG A 101 5.66 12.07 10.63
N GLY A 102 4.79 12.02 11.61
CA GLY A 102 3.42 11.58 11.43
C GLY A 102 3.10 10.16 11.85
N ASN A 103 4.07 9.38 12.29
CA ASN A 103 3.82 8.01 12.78
C ASN A 103 3.00 7.17 11.77
N ASN A 104 3.32 7.32 10.48
CA ASN A 104 2.64 6.68 9.37
C ASN A 104 3.24 5.32 9.02
N ARG A 105 2.38 4.36 8.69
CA ARG A 105 2.81 3.04 8.21
C ARG A 105 2.49 2.85 6.74
N GLN A 106 3.35 2.10 6.06
CA GLN A 106 3.16 1.70 4.66
C GLN A 106 3.30 0.18 4.53
N ILE A 107 2.66 -0.38 3.51
CA ILE A 107 2.73 -1.80 3.18
C ILE A 107 4.15 -2.15 2.72
N ASP A 108 4.74 -3.12 3.39
CA ASP A 108 6.06 -3.70 3.08
C ASP A 108 5.90 -5.20 2.83
N ILE A 109 6.14 -5.63 1.60
CA ILE A 109 6.04 -7.03 1.22
C ILE A 109 7.41 -7.69 1.35
N ARG A 110 7.47 -8.78 2.12
CA ARG A 110 8.67 -9.59 2.37
C ARG A 110 9.88 -8.82 2.94
N GLY A 111 9.65 -7.64 3.56
CA GLY A 111 10.74 -6.82 4.13
C GLY A 111 11.65 -6.18 3.08
N MET A 112 11.15 -5.97 1.87
CA MET A 112 11.87 -5.30 0.79
C MET A 112 11.82 -3.78 0.88
N GLY A 113 11.01 -3.25 1.80
CA GLY A 113 10.70 -1.84 1.98
C GLY A 113 9.52 -1.36 1.15
N PRO A 114 8.77 -0.37 1.65
CA PRO A 114 7.51 0.09 1.04
C PRO A 114 7.69 0.69 -0.36
N GLU A 115 8.85 1.23 -0.69
CA GLU A 115 9.18 1.73 -2.04
C GLU A 115 9.27 0.62 -3.10
N ASN A 116 9.29 -0.64 -2.68
CA ASN A 116 9.30 -1.84 -3.52
C ASN A 116 7.92 -2.53 -3.56
N THR A 117 6.89 -1.91 -3.00
CA THR A 117 5.50 -2.37 -3.08
C THR A 117 4.72 -1.47 -4.03
N LEU A 118 4.21 -2.02 -5.12
CA LEU A 118 3.39 -1.29 -6.09
C LEU A 118 1.92 -1.40 -5.72
N ILE A 119 1.20 -0.28 -5.70
CA ILE A 119 -0.24 -0.24 -5.44
C ILE A 119 -0.97 0.02 -6.76
N LEU A 120 -1.97 -0.80 -7.06
CA LEU A 120 -2.85 -0.66 -8.22
C LEU A 120 -4.31 -0.48 -7.77
N ILE A 121 -5.09 0.20 -8.60
CA ILE A 121 -6.56 0.22 -8.53
C ILE A 121 -7.08 -0.25 -9.90
N ASP A 122 -7.80 -1.37 -9.93
CA ASP A 122 -8.26 -2.03 -11.17
C ASP A 122 -7.12 -2.22 -12.21
N GLY A 123 -5.95 -2.69 -11.75
CA GLY A 123 -4.77 -2.88 -12.58
C GLY A 123 -4.02 -1.60 -12.98
N LYS A 124 -4.49 -0.41 -12.57
CA LYS A 124 -3.89 0.90 -12.87
C LYS A 124 -3.00 1.36 -11.74
N PRO A 125 -1.68 1.59 -11.97
CA PRO A 125 -0.76 2.06 -10.93
C PRO A 125 -1.17 3.39 -10.33
N VAL A 126 -1.06 3.49 -9.00
CA VAL A 126 -1.23 4.72 -8.23
C VAL A 126 0.15 5.21 -7.80
N SER A 127 0.45 6.47 -8.09
CA SER A 127 1.78 7.07 -7.85
C SER A 127 1.74 8.33 -6.98
N SER A 128 0.64 8.57 -6.25
CA SER A 128 0.46 9.81 -5.50
C SER A 128 1.50 10.01 -4.39
N ARG A 129 1.99 8.93 -3.77
CA ARG A 129 3.10 8.96 -2.81
C ARG A 129 4.39 9.60 -3.39
N ASN A 130 4.61 9.51 -4.71
CA ASN A 130 5.77 10.11 -5.36
C ASN A 130 5.76 11.65 -5.36
N SER A 131 4.63 12.27 -5.00
CA SER A 131 4.55 13.72 -4.76
C SER A 131 5.06 14.14 -3.37
N VAL A 132 5.37 13.17 -2.48
CA VAL A 132 5.87 13.40 -1.13
C VAL A 132 7.40 13.39 -1.14
N ARG A 133 7.98 14.31 -0.39
CA ARG A 133 9.43 14.44 -0.21
C ARG A 133 10.08 13.11 0.22
N TYR A 134 11.22 12.83 -0.37
CA TYR A 134 12.06 11.70 0.00
C TYR A 134 13.08 12.14 1.06
N GLY A 135 13.07 11.48 2.20
CA GLY A 135 13.92 11.80 3.34
C GLY A 135 15.33 11.21 3.23
N TRP A 136 16.20 11.60 4.15
CA TRP A 136 17.59 11.13 4.21
C TRP A 136 17.71 9.61 4.38
N GLY A 137 16.84 9.01 5.20
CA GLY A 137 16.80 7.57 5.45
C GLY A 137 16.23 6.74 4.29
N GLY A 138 15.72 7.38 3.25
CA GLY A 138 15.08 6.70 2.14
C GLY A 138 13.59 6.42 2.38
N GLU A 139 12.91 7.24 3.15
CA GLU A 139 11.51 7.10 3.54
C GLU A 139 10.70 8.34 3.16
N ARG A 140 9.37 8.18 3.10
CA ARG A 140 8.42 9.26 2.82
C ARG A 140 7.41 9.39 3.95
N ASP A 141 7.07 10.61 4.31
CA ASP A 141 6.00 10.88 5.27
C ASP A 141 4.63 10.80 4.59
N THR A 142 4.17 9.57 4.40
CA THR A 142 2.87 9.27 3.81
C THR A 142 2.41 7.87 4.21
N ARG A 143 1.10 7.64 4.23
CA ARG A 143 0.50 6.31 4.41
C ARG A 143 0.47 5.48 3.12
N GLY A 144 1.19 5.91 2.09
CA GLY A 144 1.22 5.27 0.79
C GLY A 144 -0.04 5.55 -0.04
N ASP A 145 -0.30 4.67 -1.00
CA ASP A 145 -1.35 4.84 -2.02
C ASP A 145 -2.56 3.93 -1.81
N SER A 146 -2.66 3.19 -0.69
CA SER A 146 -3.70 2.19 -0.43
C SER A 146 -5.08 2.77 -0.09
N ASN A 147 -5.15 4.01 0.39
CA ASN A 147 -6.37 4.58 0.98
C ASN A 147 -7.17 5.51 0.04
N TRP A 148 -7.15 5.23 -1.27
CA TRP A 148 -7.93 5.97 -2.29
C TRP A 148 -9.26 5.32 -2.65
N VAL A 149 -9.56 4.13 -2.14
CA VAL A 149 -10.81 3.39 -2.36
C VAL A 149 -11.40 3.01 -1.01
N PRO A 150 -12.66 3.34 -0.72
CA PRO A 150 -13.31 2.89 0.52
C PRO A 150 -13.57 1.38 0.48
N ALA A 151 -13.52 0.72 1.64
CA ALA A 151 -13.69 -0.73 1.75
C ALA A 151 -15.00 -1.24 1.12
N ASP A 152 -16.11 -0.48 1.27
CA ASP A 152 -17.42 -0.83 0.71
C ASP A 152 -17.47 -0.85 -0.84
N ALA A 153 -16.54 -0.14 -1.51
CA ALA A 153 -16.42 -0.14 -2.97
C ALA A 153 -15.48 -1.21 -3.51
N ILE A 154 -14.82 -1.99 -2.64
CA ILE A 154 -13.85 -3.02 -3.03
C ILE A 154 -14.57 -4.34 -3.26
N GLU A 155 -14.25 -5.00 -4.38
CA GLU A 155 -14.63 -6.37 -4.71
C GLU A 155 -13.63 -7.37 -4.12
N SER A 156 -12.34 -7.08 -4.31
CA SER A 156 -11.25 -7.88 -3.77
C SER A 156 -9.94 -7.09 -3.72
N ILE A 157 -9.00 -7.56 -2.91
CA ILE A 157 -7.62 -7.08 -2.91
C ILE A 157 -6.73 -8.28 -3.25
N GLU A 158 -5.99 -8.16 -4.35
CA GLU A 158 -5.00 -9.13 -4.77
C GLU A 158 -3.61 -8.72 -4.26
N VAL A 159 -2.90 -9.62 -3.59
CA VAL A 159 -1.52 -9.40 -3.14
C VAL A 159 -0.62 -10.38 -3.87
N LEU A 160 0.20 -9.88 -4.79
CA LEU A 160 1.16 -10.67 -5.59
C LEU A 160 2.58 -10.45 -5.07
N ARG A 161 3.32 -11.53 -4.83
CA ARG A 161 4.65 -11.51 -4.25
C ARG A 161 5.66 -12.21 -5.16
N GLY A 162 6.94 -11.88 -4.99
CA GLY A 162 8.03 -12.57 -5.66
C GLY A 162 7.99 -12.55 -7.18
N PRO A 163 8.24 -13.67 -7.87
CA PRO A 163 8.26 -13.74 -9.34
C PRO A 163 6.96 -13.30 -10.00
N ALA A 164 5.83 -13.52 -9.33
CA ALA A 164 4.51 -13.12 -9.81
C ALA A 164 4.37 -11.60 -10.02
N ALA A 165 5.11 -10.79 -9.28
CA ALA A 165 5.05 -9.34 -9.36
C ALA A 165 5.95 -8.74 -10.45
N ALA A 166 6.91 -9.49 -11.01
CA ALA A 166 7.94 -8.97 -11.93
C ALA A 166 7.39 -8.38 -13.23
N ARG A 167 6.26 -8.88 -13.73
CA ARG A 167 5.60 -8.36 -14.93
C ARG A 167 5.16 -6.89 -14.82
N TYR A 168 4.93 -6.39 -13.61
CA TYR A 168 4.41 -5.05 -13.37
C TYR A 168 5.48 -3.95 -13.43
N GLY A 169 6.74 -4.31 -13.68
CA GLY A 169 7.84 -3.37 -13.92
C GLY A 169 8.39 -2.73 -12.66
N SER A 170 8.79 -1.45 -12.78
CA SER A 170 9.49 -0.72 -11.73
C SER A 170 8.66 -0.56 -10.45
N GLY A 171 9.29 -0.84 -9.29
CA GLY A 171 8.66 -0.68 -7.98
C GLY A 171 7.91 -1.91 -7.46
N ALA A 172 7.86 -3.00 -8.23
CA ALA A 172 7.20 -4.25 -7.85
C ALA A 172 8.16 -5.33 -7.32
N ALA A 173 9.39 -4.96 -6.95
CA ALA A 173 10.41 -5.94 -6.53
C ALA A 173 10.02 -6.72 -5.26
N GLY A 174 9.31 -6.11 -4.32
CA GLY A 174 8.72 -6.77 -3.15
C GLY A 174 7.40 -7.44 -3.47
N GLY A 175 6.54 -6.74 -4.22
CA GLY A 175 5.22 -7.23 -4.58
C GLY A 175 4.28 -6.15 -5.10
N VAL A 176 3.05 -6.59 -5.38
CA VAL A 176 1.95 -5.75 -5.88
C VAL A 176 0.72 -5.94 -5.00
N VAL A 177 0.05 -4.86 -4.67
CA VAL A 177 -1.29 -4.87 -4.07
C VAL A 177 -2.25 -4.26 -5.07
N ASN A 178 -3.14 -5.05 -5.65
CA ASN A 178 -4.12 -4.61 -6.62
C ASN A 178 -5.51 -4.57 -5.98
N ILE A 179 -6.05 -3.36 -5.82
CA ILE A 179 -7.39 -3.12 -5.27
C ILE A 179 -8.38 -3.19 -6.42
N ILE A 180 -9.17 -4.25 -6.47
CA ILE A 180 -10.21 -4.44 -7.48
C ILE A 180 -11.51 -3.84 -6.94
N THR A 181 -12.08 -2.92 -7.70
CA THR A 181 -13.34 -2.28 -7.33
C THR A 181 -14.54 -3.06 -7.87
N LYS A 182 -15.68 -3.00 -7.17
CA LYS A 182 -16.95 -3.65 -7.59
C LYS A 182 -17.27 -3.31 -9.04
N LYS A 183 -17.82 -4.26 -9.80
CA LYS A 183 -18.15 -4.08 -11.20
C LYS A 183 -19.39 -3.21 -11.40
N VAL A 184 -19.62 -2.70 -12.60
CA VAL A 184 -20.92 -2.14 -13.01
C VAL A 184 -21.95 -3.27 -13.10
N THR A 185 -23.22 -2.94 -12.86
CA THR A 185 -24.34 -3.90 -12.85
C THR A 185 -25.39 -3.52 -13.88
N ASN A 186 -26.18 -4.51 -14.32
CA ASN A 186 -27.33 -4.31 -15.21
C ASN A 186 -28.67 -4.09 -14.48
N GLU A 187 -28.60 -4.07 -13.14
CA GLU A 187 -29.70 -3.72 -12.24
C GLU A 187 -29.23 -2.69 -11.26
N LEU A 188 -30.15 -1.90 -10.74
CA LEU A 188 -29.81 -0.89 -9.74
C LEU A 188 -29.45 -1.59 -8.42
N HIS A 189 -28.22 -1.42 -7.99
CA HIS A 189 -27.73 -1.85 -6.70
C HIS A 189 -26.97 -0.72 -6.03
N GLY A 190 -27.06 -0.67 -4.72
CA GLY A 190 -26.30 0.32 -3.96
C GLY A 190 -26.20 -0.03 -2.50
N SER A 191 -25.32 0.69 -1.81
CA SER A 191 -25.17 0.62 -0.37
C SER A 191 -24.74 1.96 0.21
N ILE A 192 -25.14 2.18 1.45
CA ILE A 192 -24.64 3.26 2.31
C ILE A 192 -24.19 2.61 3.61
N GLU A 193 -22.97 2.90 4.02
CA GLU A 193 -22.41 2.41 5.27
C GLU A 193 -21.95 3.56 6.16
N THR A 194 -22.24 3.44 7.44
CA THR A 194 -21.65 4.28 8.49
C THR A 194 -20.80 3.42 9.42
N TYR A 195 -19.66 3.96 9.85
CA TYR A 195 -18.74 3.28 10.76
C TYR A 195 -18.25 4.27 11.81
N THR A 196 -18.11 3.80 13.04
CA THR A 196 -17.46 4.55 14.12
C THR A 196 -16.59 3.63 14.95
N SER A 197 -15.46 4.17 15.45
CA SER A 197 -14.58 3.47 16.39
C SER A 197 -14.11 4.44 17.47
N GLN A 198 -14.25 4.01 18.71
CA GLN A 198 -13.90 4.77 19.91
C GLN A 198 -12.86 4.00 20.71
N PRO A 199 -11.62 4.50 20.79
CA PRO A 199 -10.59 3.94 21.69
C PRO A 199 -11.03 4.04 23.15
N GLU A 200 -10.62 3.07 23.97
CA GLU A 200 -10.80 3.12 25.41
C GLU A 200 -9.89 4.18 26.05
N ASN A 201 -8.66 4.29 25.54
CA ASN A 201 -7.75 5.35 25.92
C ASN A 201 -8.18 6.68 25.29
N ASN A 202 -8.62 7.64 26.10
CA ASN A 202 -9.08 8.97 25.65
C ASN A 202 -7.98 9.84 25.02
N LYS A 203 -6.71 9.41 25.07
CA LYS A 203 -5.60 10.05 24.35
C LYS A 203 -5.47 9.58 22.90
N GLU A 204 -6.13 8.49 22.52
CA GLU A 204 -6.19 8.05 21.14
C GLU A 204 -7.34 8.72 20.37
N GLY A 205 -7.14 8.95 19.07
CA GLY A 205 -8.13 9.61 18.23
C GLY A 205 -9.30 8.70 17.83
N ASP A 206 -10.54 9.21 17.96
CA ASP A 206 -11.76 8.59 17.46
C ASP A 206 -11.78 8.51 15.94
N SER A 207 -12.48 7.51 15.40
CA SER A 207 -12.66 7.36 13.95
C SER A 207 -14.13 7.33 13.55
N SER A 208 -14.44 7.94 12.41
CA SER A 208 -15.76 7.88 11.80
C SER A 208 -15.66 7.82 10.27
N ARG A 209 -16.63 7.14 9.64
CA ARG A 209 -16.70 7.02 8.18
C ARG A 209 -18.17 6.96 7.73
N VAL A 210 -18.43 7.60 6.59
CA VAL A 210 -19.64 7.40 5.80
C VAL A 210 -19.22 7.12 4.38
N SER A 211 -19.65 6.01 3.82
CA SER A 211 -19.39 5.62 2.44
C SER A 211 -20.68 5.27 1.72
N PHE A 212 -20.66 5.38 0.41
CA PHE A 212 -21.73 4.93 -0.46
C PHE A 212 -21.17 4.31 -1.72
N ASN A 213 -21.92 3.36 -2.28
CA ASN A 213 -21.65 2.77 -3.58
C ASN A 213 -22.98 2.56 -4.28
N VAL A 214 -23.08 2.96 -5.55
CA VAL A 214 -24.28 2.74 -6.38
C VAL A 214 -23.86 2.38 -7.80
N SER A 215 -24.51 1.39 -8.37
CA SER A 215 -24.27 0.89 -9.72
C SER A 215 -25.59 0.51 -10.38
N GLY A 216 -25.68 0.70 -11.70
CA GLY A 216 -26.86 0.32 -12.46
C GLY A 216 -26.77 0.70 -13.93
N PRO A 217 -27.76 0.33 -14.73
CA PRO A 217 -27.83 0.71 -16.15
C PRO A 217 -28.35 2.15 -16.31
N ILE A 218 -27.75 2.90 -17.22
CA ILE A 218 -28.35 4.08 -17.84
C ILE A 218 -29.21 3.64 -19.03
N ILE A 219 -28.67 2.70 -19.82
CA ILE A 219 -29.37 1.99 -20.89
C ILE A 219 -29.03 0.52 -20.69
N LYS A 220 -30.05 -0.30 -20.43
CA LYS A 220 -29.88 -1.73 -20.13
C LYS A 220 -29.04 -2.41 -21.21
N ASP A 221 -28.06 -3.23 -20.79
CA ASP A 221 -27.13 -4.02 -21.62
C ASP A 221 -26.18 -3.19 -22.49
N ILE A 222 -26.29 -1.84 -22.52
CA ILE A 222 -25.51 -0.97 -23.40
C ILE A 222 -24.63 -0.01 -22.58
N LEU A 223 -25.21 0.74 -21.65
CA LEU A 223 -24.49 1.77 -20.90
C LEU A 223 -24.81 1.66 -19.42
N SER A 224 -23.82 1.31 -18.65
CA SER A 224 -23.94 1.19 -17.19
C SER A 224 -23.01 2.18 -16.49
N TYR A 225 -23.37 2.51 -15.26
CA TYR A 225 -22.54 3.37 -14.42
C TYR A 225 -22.29 2.73 -13.07
N ARG A 226 -21.23 3.19 -12.43
CA ARG A 226 -20.96 2.99 -11.00
C ARG A 226 -20.42 4.28 -10.43
N LEU A 227 -20.91 4.64 -9.25
CA LEU A 227 -20.46 5.78 -8.48
C LEU A 227 -20.25 5.34 -7.03
N TYR A 228 -19.11 5.69 -6.45
CA TYR A 228 -18.87 5.51 -5.03
C TYR A 228 -18.14 6.71 -4.44
N GLY A 229 -18.28 6.88 -3.15
CA GLY A 229 -17.62 7.96 -2.43
C GLY A 229 -17.52 7.69 -0.95
N ASN A 230 -16.66 8.46 -0.30
CA ASN A 230 -16.34 8.27 1.10
C ASN A 230 -15.98 9.62 1.74
N TYR A 231 -16.45 9.78 2.95
CA TYR A 231 -15.93 10.75 3.90
C TYR A 231 -15.49 10.02 5.16
N ASN A 232 -14.23 10.14 5.52
CA ASN A 232 -13.75 9.57 6.77
C ASN A 232 -12.88 10.56 7.54
N LYS A 233 -12.93 10.44 8.85
CA LYS A 233 -12.13 11.22 9.79
C LYS A 233 -11.62 10.30 10.89
N THR A 234 -10.34 10.42 11.22
CA THR A 234 -9.74 9.94 12.45
C THR A 234 -9.10 11.13 13.12
N ASP A 235 -9.38 11.37 14.39
CA ASP A 235 -8.76 12.45 15.14
C ASP A 235 -7.29 12.13 15.42
N ALA A 236 -6.46 13.14 15.62
CA ALA A 236 -5.08 12.95 16.04
C ALA A 236 -5.03 12.42 17.47
N ASP A 237 -4.06 11.58 17.79
CA ASP A 237 -3.78 11.20 19.17
C ASP A 237 -3.40 12.45 19.99
N ALA A 238 -3.63 12.42 21.29
CA ALA A 238 -3.26 13.51 22.18
C ALA A 238 -1.76 13.80 22.10
N ILE A 239 -1.39 15.08 22.20
CA ILE A 239 -0.01 15.54 22.08
C ILE A 239 0.94 14.90 23.11
N ASP A 240 0.37 14.44 24.21
CA ASP A 240 1.06 13.86 25.37
C ASP A 240 0.87 12.34 25.48
N ILE A 241 0.41 11.64 24.44
CA ILE A 241 0.13 10.19 24.51
C ILE A 241 1.39 9.38 24.81
N ASN A 242 2.53 9.75 24.25
CA ASN A 242 3.84 9.11 24.47
C ASN A 242 4.67 9.82 25.56
N ASN A 243 4.05 10.67 26.36
CA ASN A 243 4.78 11.52 27.28
C ASN A 243 5.24 10.70 28.50
N SER A 244 6.42 10.11 28.41
CA SER A 244 7.15 9.51 29.53
C SER A 244 8.37 10.37 29.84
N ILE A 245 9.05 10.10 30.99
CA ILE A 245 10.30 10.79 31.35
C ILE A 245 11.39 10.54 30.30
N GLU A 246 11.30 9.45 29.55
CA GLU A 246 12.31 8.97 28.61
C GLU A 246 11.92 9.20 27.14
N SER A 247 10.64 9.40 26.83
CA SER A 247 10.14 9.56 25.46
C SER A 247 9.24 10.78 25.30
N THR A 248 9.47 11.53 24.22
CA THR A 248 8.68 12.69 23.83
C THR A 248 8.12 12.57 22.42
N ALA A 249 8.12 11.34 21.85
CA ALA A 249 7.56 11.13 20.52
C ALA A 249 6.04 11.34 20.55
N ALA A 250 5.50 12.06 19.58
CA ALA A 250 4.07 12.26 19.45
C ALA A 250 3.33 10.99 19.00
N GLY A 251 2.02 11.00 19.16
CA GLY A 251 1.14 9.96 18.72
C GLY A 251 0.92 9.93 17.21
N ARG A 252 -0.10 9.20 16.77
CA ARG A 252 -0.47 9.11 15.36
C ARG A 252 -1.14 10.39 14.91
N GLU A 253 -0.77 10.87 13.72
CA GLU A 253 -1.55 11.92 13.07
C GLU A 253 -2.96 11.41 12.75
N GLY A 254 -3.92 12.29 12.88
CA GLY A 254 -5.28 12.03 12.43
C GLY A 254 -5.39 12.17 10.91
N VAL A 255 -6.54 11.80 10.38
CA VAL A 255 -6.83 11.87 8.95
C VAL A 255 -8.20 12.47 8.69
N LYS A 256 -8.32 13.14 7.54
CA LYS A 256 -9.60 13.63 7.03
C LYS A 256 -9.62 13.47 5.52
N ASN A 257 -10.32 12.44 5.06
CA ASN A 257 -10.35 12.07 3.65
C ASN A 257 -11.73 12.32 3.07
N LYS A 258 -11.75 12.68 1.80
CA LYS A 258 -12.95 12.81 0.98
C LYS A 258 -12.60 12.34 -0.41
N ASP A 259 -13.37 11.42 -0.94
CA ASP A 259 -13.19 10.92 -2.30
C ASP A 259 -14.53 10.61 -2.96
N ILE A 260 -14.54 10.74 -4.27
CA ILE A 260 -15.62 10.35 -5.14
C ILE A 260 -15.03 9.79 -6.43
N SER A 261 -15.55 8.66 -6.88
CA SER A 261 -15.10 8.00 -8.10
C SER A 261 -16.29 7.47 -8.88
N GLY A 262 -16.19 7.56 -10.20
CA GLY A 262 -17.22 7.09 -11.11
C GLY A 262 -16.64 6.30 -12.26
N ARG A 263 -17.40 5.33 -12.75
CA ARG A 263 -17.15 4.59 -14.00
C ARG A 263 -18.39 4.68 -14.89
N LEU A 264 -18.16 4.95 -16.15
CA LEU A 264 -19.12 4.69 -17.23
C LEU A 264 -18.58 3.51 -18.04
N ALA A 265 -19.41 2.51 -18.26
CA ALA A 265 -19.08 1.33 -19.05
C ALA A 265 -20.05 1.23 -20.22
N TRP A 266 -19.54 1.36 -21.43
CA TRP A 266 -20.28 1.32 -22.68
C TRP A 266 -19.95 0.04 -23.44
N GLN A 267 -20.92 -0.88 -23.50
CA GLN A 267 -20.87 -2.05 -24.39
C GLN A 267 -21.13 -1.58 -25.81
N MET A 268 -20.07 -1.30 -26.57
CA MET A 268 -20.14 -0.75 -27.92
C MET A 268 -20.70 -1.77 -28.91
N THR A 269 -20.30 -3.02 -28.74
CA THR A 269 -20.77 -4.21 -29.44
C THR A 269 -20.72 -5.39 -28.47
N ASP A 270 -21.22 -6.56 -28.85
CA ASP A 270 -21.21 -7.77 -27.98
C ASP A 270 -19.80 -8.15 -27.51
N ASN A 271 -18.78 -7.78 -28.27
CA ASN A 271 -17.38 -8.14 -28.02
C ASN A 271 -16.46 -6.94 -27.70
N GLN A 272 -16.98 -5.72 -27.56
CA GLN A 272 -16.17 -4.52 -27.28
C GLN A 272 -16.77 -3.69 -26.15
N LEU A 273 -15.97 -3.45 -25.12
CA LEU A 273 -16.31 -2.65 -23.94
C LEU A 273 -15.40 -1.42 -23.86
N LEU A 274 -15.97 -0.24 -23.73
CA LEU A 274 -15.26 1.01 -23.46
C LEU A 274 -15.62 1.52 -22.07
N MET A 275 -14.60 1.75 -21.22
CA MET A 275 -14.79 2.22 -19.85
C MET A 275 -14.11 3.57 -19.67
N LEU A 276 -14.82 4.52 -19.08
CA LEU A 276 -14.29 5.79 -18.61
C LEU A 276 -14.33 5.81 -17.08
N ASP A 277 -13.15 5.85 -16.45
CA ASP A 277 -12.98 6.01 -15.01
C ASP A 277 -12.59 7.44 -14.67
N THR A 278 -13.20 7.99 -13.64
CA THR A 278 -12.80 9.27 -13.04
C THR A 278 -12.78 9.17 -11.53
N SER A 279 -11.79 9.76 -10.90
CA SER A 279 -11.66 9.80 -9.44
C SER A 279 -11.11 11.15 -8.99
N VAL A 280 -11.75 11.73 -8.00
CA VAL A 280 -11.30 12.95 -7.33
C VAL A 280 -11.22 12.67 -5.84
N GLY A 281 -10.03 12.82 -5.27
CA GLY A 281 -9.79 12.51 -3.88
C GLY A 281 -8.99 13.58 -3.15
N ARG A 282 -9.22 13.66 -1.84
CA ARG A 282 -8.51 14.52 -0.92
C ARG A 282 -8.18 13.76 0.36
N GLN A 283 -6.90 13.71 0.70
CA GLN A 283 -6.41 13.18 1.97
C GLN A 283 -5.74 14.29 2.77
N GLY A 284 -6.17 14.49 4.01
CA GLY A 284 -5.60 15.47 4.93
C GLY A 284 -5.02 14.79 6.16
N ASN A 285 -3.82 15.19 6.59
CA ASN A 285 -3.23 14.78 7.85
C ASN A 285 -3.53 15.81 8.93
N ILE A 286 -4.07 15.36 10.07
CA ILE A 286 -4.35 16.18 11.24
C ILE A 286 -3.16 16.02 12.20
N PHE A 287 -2.49 17.12 12.50
CA PHE A 287 -1.23 17.14 13.20
C PHE A 287 -1.37 16.70 14.66
N ALA A 288 -0.55 15.73 15.08
CA ALA A 288 -0.49 15.21 16.45
C ALA A 288 0.64 15.83 17.31
N GLY A 289 1.40 16.76 16.76
CA GLY A 289 2.55 17.37 17.45
C GLY A 289 3.88 16.67 17.18
N ASP A 290 3.94 15.74 16.22
CA ASP A 290 5.14 14.95 15.99
C ASP A 290 6.27 15.74 15.33
N THR A 291 7.45 15.58 15.90
CA THR A 291 8.73 15.71 15.22
C THR A 291 9.62 14.58 15.72
N GLN A 292 10.60 14.18 14.95
CA GLN A 292 11.55 13.13 15.37
C GLN A 292 12.25 13.42 16.71
N TYR A 293 12.44 14.68 17.00
CA TYR A 293 13.11 15.18 18.18
C TYR A 293 12.16 16.05 19.00
N SER A 294 10.92 15.67 19.14
CA SER A 294 9.98 16.49 19.87
C SER A 294 10.41 16.61 21.33
N SER A 295 11.23 17.57 21.57
CA SER A 295 11.26 18.19 22.86
C SER A 295 9.87 18.80 23.06
N ASP A 296 9.13 18.28 23.98
CA ASP A 296 7.91 18.86 24.52
C ASP A 296 7.14 19.78 23.52
N ALA A 297 6.39 19.13 22.62
CA ALA A 297 5.57 19.87 21.64
C ALA A 297 4.57 20.79 22.37
N SER A 298 4.25 20.54 23.63
CA SER A 298 3.42 21.40 24.48
C SER A 298 4.12 22.71 24.85
N ALA A 299 5.44 22.73 24.94
CA ALA A 299 6.22 23.93 25.22
C ALA A 299 6.53 24.77 23.96
N ASN A 300 6.30 24.24 22.75
CA ASN A 300 6.50 24.96 21.50
C ASN A 300 5.19 25.65 21.05
N PRO A 301 5.09 27.00 21.11
CA PRO A 301 3.85 27.69 20.77
C PRO A 301 3.35 27.45 19.34
N ILE A 302 4.24 27.20 18.39
CA ILE A 302 3.89 26.92 17.00
C ILE A 302 3.26 25.53 16.89
N LEU A 303 3.86 24.52 17.52
CA LEU A 303 3.36 23.14 17.49
C LEU A 303 2.03 23.03 18.25
N ALA A 304 1.90 23.69 19.39
CA ALA A 304 0.66 23.78 20.15
C ALA A 304 -0.50 24.38 19.36
N GLN A 305 -0.24 25.43 18.56
CA GLN A 305 -1.25 26.03 17.70
C GLN A 305 -1.63 25.16 16.49
N LEU A 306 -0.72 24.32 16.00
CA LEU A 306 -0.95 23.43 14.87
C LEU A 306 -1.63 22.14 15.27
N TYR A 307 -1.57 21.73 16.54
CA TYR A 307 -2.21 20.52 17.03
C TYR A 307 -3.69 20.47 16.67
N GLY A 308 -4.13 19.32 16.12
CA GLY A 308 -5.51 19.14 15.66
C GLY A 308 -5.84 19.87 14.33
N SER A 309 -4.87 20.59 13.73
CA SER A 309 -5.08 21.23 12.42
C SER A 309 -4.53 20.38 11.27
N GLU A 310 -5.02 20.66 10.05
CA GLU A 310 -4.49 20.00 8.85
C GLU A 310 -3.19 20.67 8.39
N THR A 311 -2.08 19.95 8.53
CA THR A 311 -0.73 20.44 8.16
C THR A 311 -0.29 19.95 6.78
N ASN A 312 -0.81 18.84 6.32
CA ASN A 312 -0.55 18.27 5.01
C ASN A 312 -1.88 17.91 4.34
N THR A 313 -2.05 18.24 3.07
CA THR A 313 -3.24 17.91 2.29
C THR A 313 -2.84 17.46 0.89
N MET A 314 -3.19 16.25 0.53
CA MET A 314 -2.97 15.67 -0.79
C MET A 314 -4.28 15.65 -1.57
N TYR A 315 -4.26 16.15 -2.80
CA TYR A 315 -5.36 16.09 -3.76
C TYR A 315 -4.94 15.22 -4.91
N ARG A 316 -5.80 14.30 -5.33
CA ARG A 316 -5.57 13.44 -6.49
C ARG A 316 -6.77 13.53 -7.44
N ASP A 317 -6.48 13.82 -8.70
CA ASP A 317 -7.40 13.75 -9.82
C ASP A 317 -6.90 12.64 -10.75
N SER A 318 -7.75 11.67 -11.12
CA SER A 318 -7.41 10.54 -11.98
C SER A 318 -8.47 10.35 -13.05
N TYR A 319 -8.04 10.15 -14.28
CA TYR A 319 -8.87 9.89 -15.44
C TYR A 319 -8.29 8.73 -16.23
N ALA A 320 -9.10 7.74 -16.60
CA ALA A 320 -8.64 6.63 -17.41
C ALA A 320 -9.71 6.23 -18.43
N LEU A 321 -9.28 5.97 -19.64
CA LEU A 321 -10.07 5.38 -20.71
C LEU A 321 -9.52 4.00 -20.99
N THR A 322 -10.34 2.96 -20.84
CA THR A 322 -9.97 1.57 -21.09
C THR A 322 -10.88 0.99 -22.17
N HIS A 323 -10.28 0.40 -23.19
CA HIS A 323 -11.01 -0.41 -24.19
C HIS A 323 -10.61 -1.87 -23.99
N GLU A 324 -11.60 -2.75 -23.91
CA GLU A 324 -11.44 -4.21 -23.90
C GLU A 324 -12.17 -4.81 -25.08
N GLY A 325 -11.48 -5.68 -25.82
CA GLY A 325 -12.02 -6.36 -26.98
C GLY A 325 -11.82 -7.87 -26.92
N ASN A 326 -12.87 -8.64 -27.26
CA ASN A 326 -12.84 -10.08 -27.45
C ASN A 326 -12.99 -10.35 -28.93
N TRP A 327 -11.94 -10.89 -29.57
CA TRP A 327 -11.86 -11.11 -31.03
C TRP A 327 -11.74 -12.60 -31.29
N ASP A 328 -12.00 -13.02 -32.54
CA ASP A 328 -11.81 -14.43 -32.95
C ASP A 328 -10.35 -14.90 -32.77
N TRP A 329 -9.38 -13.96 -32.79
CA TRP A 329 -7.97 -14.27 -32.63
C TRP A 329 -7.47 -14.14 -31.18
N GLY A 330 -8.30 -13.66 -30.22
CA GLY A 330 -7.90 -13.46 -28.84
C GLY A 330 -8.50 -12.21 -28.20
N LYS A 331 -7.85 -11.68 -27.18
CA LYS A 331 -8.31 -10.54 -26.38
C LYS A 331 -7.36 -9.35 -26.53
N SER A 332 -7.90 -8.15 -26.46
CA SER A 332 -7.09 -6.92 -26.39
C SER A 332 -7.53 -6.00 -25.27
N LYS A 333 -6.58 -5.27 -24.69
CA LYS A 333 -6.82 -4.22 -23.71
C LYS A 333 -5.95 -3.01 -24.02
N LEU A 334 -6.58 -1.84 -24.14
CA LEU A 334 -5.90 -0.56 -24.34
C LEU A 334 -6.27 0.37 -23.20
N LEU A 335 -5.29 1.06 -22.64
CA LEU A 335 -5.45 2.00 -21.53
C LEU A 335 -4.78 3.32 -21.87
N ALA A 336 -5.51 4.42 -21.66
CA ALA A 336 -4.97 5.77 -21.57
C ALA A 336 -5.32 6.34 -20.19
N GLN A 337 -4.33 6.73 -19.39
CA GLN A 337 -4.51 7.23 -18.03
C GLN A 337 -3.79 8.56 -17.82
N TYR A 338 -4.43 9.46 -17.10
CA TYR A 338 -3.84 10.70 -16.63
C TYR A 338 -4.14 10.90 -15.16
N ASP A 339 -3.11 11.04 -14.34
CA ASP A 339 -3.17 11.34 -12.91
C ASP A 339 -2.53 12.69 -12.61
N GLN A 340 -3.13 13.45 -11.71
CA GLN A 340 -2.52 14.63 -11.12
C GLN A 340 -2.62 14.56 -9.61
N THR A 341 -1.48 14.65 -8.93
CA THR A 341 -1.42 14.77 -7.47
C THR A 341 -0.83 16.12 -7.09
N LYS A 342 -1.49 16.81 -6.15
CA LYS A 342 -1.01 18.04 -5.52
C LYS A 342 -0.86 17.79 -4.03
N ASN A 343 0.35 17.91 -3.50
CA ASN A 343 0.63 17.78 -2.07
C ASN A 343 0.94 19.16 -1.50
N LYS A 344 -0.02 19.71 -0.74
CA LYS A 344 0.08 21.01 -0.08
C LYS A 344 0.45 20.80 1.38
N ARG A 345 1.59 21.30 1.82
CA ARG A 345 2.12 21.10 3.18
C ARG A 345 2.81 22.37 3.70
N PHE A 346 2.94 22.45 5.02
CA PHE A 346 3.84 23.43 5.62
C PHE A 346 5.28 23.17 5.20
N LEU A 347 6.08 24.23 5.18
CA LEU A 347 7.52 24.09 5.03
C LEU A 347 8.08 23.46 6.31
N GLU A 348 8.82 22.40 6.12
CA GLU A 348 9.41 21.60 7.18
C GLU A 348 10.93 21.80 7.22
N GLY A 349 11.50 21.64 8.41
CA GLY A 349 12.94 21.46 8.56
C GLY A 349 13.41 20.24 7.77
N LEU A 350 14.64 20.28 7.29
CA LEU A 350 15.25 19.20 6.54
C LEU A 350 16.08 18.31 7.48
N ALA A 351 16.66 17.25 6.94
CA ALA A 351 17.34 16.18 7.69
C ALA A 351 18.20 16.65 8.89
N GLY A 352 18.33 15.81 9.88
CA GLY A 352 18.95 16.14 11.17
C GLY A 352 17.93 16.57 12.20
N SER A 353 18.33 17.30 13.22
CA SER A 353 17.46 17.67 14.37
C SER A 353 16.25 18.56 14.03
N GLY A 354 16.11 18.98 12.79
CA GLY A 354 14.97 19.80 12.33
C GLY A 354 14.10 19.12 11.28
N GLU A 355 14.40 17.88 10.89
CA GLU A 355 13.63 17.19 9.85
C GLU A 355 12.19 16.93 10.31
N GLY A 356 11.22 17.27 9.48
CA GLY A 356 9.80 17.19 9.80
C GLY A 356 9.27 18.33 10.69
N SER A 357 10.13 19.14 11.30
CA SER A 357 9.71 20.25 12.16
C SER A 357 9.04 21.35 11.37
N ILE A 358 7.89 21.83 11.83
CA ILE A 358 7.19 23.01 11.31
C ILE A 358 7.58 24.22 12.16
N ASN A 359 8.24 25.21 11.54
CA ASN A 359 8.78 26.38 12.24
C ASN A 359 8.01 27.68 11.93
N THR A 360 6.96 27.61 11.15
CA THR A 360 6.14 28.76 10.74
C THR A 360 4.68 28.37 10.57
N LEU A 361 3.77 29.29 10.91
CA LEU A 361 2.32 29.08 10.77
C LEU A 361 1.78 29.47 9.38
N THR A 362 2.58 30.11 8.55
CA THR A 362 2.11 30.74 7.32
C THR A 362 2.62 30.08 6.05
N ASP A 363 3.82 29.53 6.08
CA ASP A 363 4.51 29.10 4.87
C ASP A 363 4.07 27.69 4.46
N LYS A 364 3.16 27.64 3.50
CA LYS A 364 2.75 26.39 2.82
C LYS A 364 3.23 26.39 1.38
N MET A 365 3.67 25.24 0.93
CA MET A 365 4.05 25.02 -0.47
C MET A 365 3.32 23.81 -1.06
N THR A 366 3.27 23.78 -2.38
CA THR A 366 2.59 22.71 -3.11
C THR A 366 3.57 22.06 -4.07
N SER A 367 3.81 20.76 -3.87
CA SER A 367 4.40 19.92 -4.90
C SER A 367 3.31 19.37 -5.82
N LYS A 368 3.64 19.15 -7.09
CA LYS A 368 2.70 18.72 -8.11
C LYS A 368 3.33 17.63 -8.98
N LEU A 369 2.72 16.45 -8.96
CA LEU A 369 3.05 15.33 -9.82
C LEU A 369 1.95 15.17 -10.87
N LYS A 370 2.32 14.97 -12.13
CA LYS A 370 1.44 14.57 -13.22
C LYS A 370 2.01 13.33 -13.86
N THR A 371 1.21 12.28 -13.97
CA THR A 371 1.56 11.03 -14.63
C THR A 371 0.64 10.82 -15.82
N THR A 372 1.22 10.58 -16.99
CA THR A 372 0.48 10.17 -18.20
C THR A 372 0.96 8.78 -18.57
N ARG A 373 0.03 7.86 -18.82
CA ARG A 373 0.30 6.46 -19.15
C ARG A 373 -0.51 6.03 -20.35
N PHE A 374 0.12 5.31 -21.26
CA PHE A 374 -0.52 4.52 -22.31
C PHE A 374 -0.04 3.08 -22.18
N ASN A 375 -0.96 2.14 -22.19
CA ASN A 375 -0.67 0.71 -22.16
C ASN A 375 -1.53 0.01 -23.20
N GLY A 376 -0.95 -0.98 -23.88
CA GLY A 376 -1.65 -1.87 -24.79
C GLY A 376 -1.19 -3.30 -24.58
N GLU A 377 -2.13 -4.23 -24.48
CA GLU A 377 -1.90 -5.65 -24.30
C GLU A 377 -2.82 -6.46 -25.21
N VAL A 378 -2.29 -7.55 -25.77
CA VAL A 378 -3.07 -8.56 -26.50
C VAL A 378 -2.74 -9.95 -25.95
N ASN A 379 -3.75 -10.80 -25.86
CA ASN A 379 -3.66 -12.18 -25.41
C ASN A 379 -4.17 -13.09 -26.53
N ILE A 380 -3.32 -13.97 -27.04
CA ILE A 380 -3.55 -14.78 -28.24
C ILE A 380 -3.45 -16.24 -27.86
N PRO A 381 -4.57 -17.00 -27.82
CA PRO A 381 -4.53 -18.44 -27.66
C PRO A 381 -3.92 -19.09 -28.91
N LEU A 382 -2.96 -19.99 -28.72
CA LEU A 382 -2.22 -20.66 -29.78
C LEU A 382 -2.12 -22.17 -29.47
N GLU A 383 -2.00 -22.97 -30.55
CA GLU A 383 -1.69 -24.41 -30.45
C GLU A 383 -0.41 -24.70 -31.26
N ILE A 384 0.75 -24.30 -30.75
CA ILE A 384 2.06 -24.56 -31.38
C ILE A 384 2.80 -25.60 -30.58
N GLY A 385 2.65 -26.87 -30.93
CA GLY A 385 3.23 -28.01 -30.21
C GLY A 385 2.44 -28.37 -28.96
N VAL A 386 2.14 -27.39 -28.10
CA VAL A 386 1.29 -27.49 -26.91
C VAL A 386 0.29 -26.35 -26.89
N PRO A 387 -0.88 -26.52 -26.22
CA PRO A 387 -1.78 -25.41 -25.98
C PRO A 387 -1.10 -24.31 -25.16
N GLN A 388 -1.21 -23.06 -25.60
CA GLN A 388 -0.53 -21.93 -24.98
C GLN A 388 -1.33 -20.64 -25.13
N ASN A 389 -1.02 -19.64 -24.30
CA ASN A 389 -1.60 -18.32 -24.39
C ASN A 389 -0.49 -17.28 -24.40
N LEU A 390 -0.26 -16.68 -25.55
CA LEU A 390 0.76 -15.67 -25.77
C LEU A 390 0.23 -14.28 -25.45
N THR A 391 0.91 -13.58 -24.53
CA THR A 391 0.65 -12.19 -24.17
C THR A 391 1.74 -11.30 -24.76
N LEU A 392 1.34 -10.26 -25.49
CA LEU A 392 2.24 -9.20 -25.95
C LEU A 392 1.75 -7.86 -25.42
N GLY A 393 2.65 -7.07 -24.84
CA GLY A 393 2.27 -5.78 -24.31
C GLY A 393 3.34 -4.70 -24.48
N THR A 394 2.86 -3.46 -24.47
CA THR A 394 3.70 -2.26 -24.50
C THR A 394 3.15 -1.20 -23.56
N GLU A 395 4.05 -0.40 -22.98
CA GLU A 395 3.67 0.68 -22.08
C GLU A 395 4.55 1.91 -22.29
N TRP A 396 3.95 3.09 -22.18
CA TRP A 396 4.66 4.36 -22.11
C TRP A 396 4.16 5.14 -20.89
N VAL A 397 5.10 5.66 -20.11
CA VAL A 397 4.81 6.46 -18.89
C VAL A 397 5.65 7.73 -18.93
N GLU A 398 5.02 8.87 -18.67
CA GLU A 398 5.70 10.14 -18.43
C GLU A 398 5.26 10.72 -17.08
N ASP A 399 6.22 10.94 -16.19
CA ASP A 399 6.06 11.66 -14.94
C ASP A 399 6.63 13.06 -15.04
N ARG A 400 5.82 14.07 -14.73
CA ARG A 400 6.24 15.48 -14.61
C ARG A 400 6.02 15.96 -13.19
N PHE A 401 7.11 16.26 -12.52
CA PHE A 401 7.10 16.65 -11.12
C PHE A 401 7.60 18.09 -10.95
N ASN A 402 6.96 18.83 -10.05
CA ASN A 402 7.38 20.15 -9.64
C ASN A 402 7.31 20.25 -8.11
N ASP A 403 8.47 20.38 -7.46
CA ASP A 403 8.58 20.51 -6.01
C ASP A 403 9.45 21.72 -5.62
N PRO A 404 8.87 22.92 -5.54
CA PRO A 404 9.60 24.11 -5.14
C PRO A 404 10.01 24.10 -3.66
N ALA A 405 9.36 23.30 -2.82
CA ALA A 405 9.66 23.23 -1.39
C ALA A 405 10.99 22.50 -1.13
N SER A 406 11.14 21.30 -1.67
CA SER A 406 12.31 20.44 -1.41
C SER A 406 13.56 20.89 -2.17
N THR A 407 13.40 21.71 -3.21
CA THR A 407 14.51 22.19 -4.05
C THR A 407 14.91 23.65 -3.78
N ARG A 408 14.28 24.30 -2.78
CA ARG A 408 14.60 25.71 -2.45
C ARG A 408 15.92 25.90 -1.70
N ASN A 409 16.48 24.83 -1.13
CA ASN A 409 17.75 24.93 -0.43
C ASN A 409 18.84 25.30 -1.42
N THR A 410 19.20 26.57 -1.40
CA THR A 410 20.39 27.08 -2.08
C THR A 410 21.49 27.19 -1.04
N ASP A 411 22.72 26.95 -1.44
CA ASP A 411 23.82 27.58 -0.75
C ASP A 411 23.75 29.10 -1.06
N SER A 412 24.18 29.92 -0.12
CA SER A 412 24.23 31.38 -0.31
C SER A 412 25.26 31.78 -1.37
N THR A 413 26.07 30.84 -1.86
CA THR A 413 27.10 31.11 -2.90
C THR A 413 26.57 30.83 -4.29
N GLY A 414 25.39 30.18 -4.43
CA GLY A 414 24.84 29.75 -5.72
C GLY A 414 25.64 28.67 -6.43
N GLN A 415 26.61 28.02 -5.74
CA GLN A 415 27.47 26.96 -6.31
C GLN A 415 26.74 25.62 -6.47
N LEU A 416 25.67 25.42 -5.73
CA LEU A 416 24.82 24.24 -5.86
C LEU A 416 23.72 24.52 -6.86
N ALA A 417 23.97 24.19 -8.12
CA ALA A 417 23.08 24.22 -9.27
C ALA A 417 22.20 25.47 -9.43
N SER A 418 22.50 26.25 -10.41
CA SER A 418 21.61 27.29 -10.94
C SER A 418 20.58 26.66 -11.88
N GLY A 419 19.33 27.08 -11.83
CA GLY A 419 18.32 26.67 -12.80
C GLY A 419 17.00 26.23 -12.18
N ASN A 420 16.10 25.73 -13.03
CA ASN A 420 14.74 25.35 -12.65
C ASN A 420 14.72 23.98 -11.93
N ARG A 421 15.39 23.90 -10.78
CA ARG A 421 15.57 22.66 -10.01
C ARG A 421 14.28 22.03 -9.53
N ALA A 422 13.22 22.82 -9.40
CA ALA A 422 11.93 22.37 -8.93
C ALA A 422 11.21 21.45 -9.93
N ARG A 423 11.57 21.50 -11.22
CA ARG A 423 10.90 20.74 -12.27
C ARG A 423 11.75 19.56 -12.72
N MET A 424 11.14 18.39 -12.70
CA MET A 424 11.74 17.13 -13.10
C MET A 424 10.79 16.40 -14.04
N THR A 425 11.34 15.70 -15.04
CA THR A 425 10.57 14.86 -15.97
C THR A 425 11.29 13.53 -16.09
N SER A 426 10.52 12.45 -16.10
CA SER A 426 11.01 11.09 -16.29
C SER A 426 10.10 10.38 -17.28
N ARG A 427 10.66 9.58 -18.19
CA ARG A 427 9.94 8.78 -19.18
C ARG A 427 10.44 7.36 -19.17
N THR A 428 9.50 6.42 -19.30
CA THR A 428 9.78 4.99 -19.45
C THR A 428 9.02 4.44 -20.63
N TYR A 429 9.71 3.72 -21.50
CA TYR A 429 9.14 2.89 -22.56
C TYR A 429 9.32 1.43 -22.19
N SER A 430 8.28 0.62 -22.35
CA SER A 430 8.33 -0.79 -22.00
C SER A 430 7.70 -1.65 -23.08
N ALA A 431 8.26 -2.85 -23.23
CA ALA A 431 7.66 -3.92 -24.04
C ALA A 431 7.82 -5.24 -23.29
N TYR A 432 6.82 -6.11 -23.35
CA TYR A 432 6.87 -7.41 -22.72
C TYR A 432 6.19 -8.49 -23.54
N ILE A 433 6.70 -9.69 -23.35
CA ILE A 433 6.16 -10.93 -23.89
C ILE A 433 6.06 -11.95 -22.77
N GLU A 434 4.93 -12.62 -22.67
CA GLU A 434 4.69 -13.71 -21.74
C GLU A 434 3.98 -14.85 -22.45
N ASP A 435 4.30 -16.07 -22.09
CA ASP A 435 3.69 -17.25 -22.67
C ASP A 435 3.35 -18.25 -21.57
N ASN A 436 2.08 -18.60 -21.46
CA ASN A 436 1.62 -19.67 -20.58
C ASN A 436 1.44 -20.94 -21.39
N LEU A 437 2.36 -21.87 -21.19
CA LEU A 437 2.46 -23.15 -21.90
C LEU A 437 1.85 -24.26 -21.04
N LYS A 438 0.83 -24.94 -21.54
CA LYS A 438 0.28 -26.14 -20.91
C LYS A 438 1.05 -27.35 -21.42
N ILE A 439 2.18 -27.65 -20.76
CA ILE A 439 3.08 -28.75 -21.17
C ILE A 439 2.39 -30.11 -21.07
N THR A 440 1.64 -30.31 -19.97
CA THR A 440 0.77 -31.49 -19.75
C THR A 440 -0.50 -31.05 -19.04
N ASP A 441 -1.44 -31.96 -18.81
CA ASP A 441 -2.63 -31.68 -17.99
C ASP A 441 -2.29 -31.34 -16.52
N GLN A 442 -1.07 -31.68 -16.10
CA GLN A 442 -0.58 -31.47 -14.73
C GLN A 442 0.51 -30.41 -14.63
N THR A 443 1.05 -29.91 -15.76
CA THR A 443 2.21 -29.04 -15.79
C THR A 443 1.93 -27.78 -16.61
N ASP A 444 1.94 -26.62 -15.94
CA ASP A 444 1.89 -25.32 -16.58
C ASP A 444 3.25 -24.59 -16.38
N VAL A 445 3.73 -23.95 -17.44
CA VAL A 445 4.98 -23.19 -17.45
C VAL A 445 4.71 -21.81 -18.00
N VAL A 446 5.00 -20.76 -17.21
CA VAL A 446 4.95 -19.37 -17.66
C VAL A 446 6.36 -18.87 -17.91
N LEU A 447 6.64 -18.49 -19.15
CA LEU A 447 7.85 -17.79 -19.55
C LEU A 447 7.53 -16.32 -19.75
N SER A 448 8.36 -15.42 -19.28
CA SER A 448 8.17 -13.99 -19.45
C SER A 448 9.50 -13.26 -19.65
N VAL A 449 9.44 -12.19 -20.42
CA VAL A 449 10.50 -11.20 -20.47
C VAL A 449 9.91 -9.82 -20.67
N ARG A 450 10.37 -8.87 -19.87
CA ARG A 450 10.03 -7.45 -19.96
C ARG A 450 11.31 -6.65 -20.21
N PHE A 451 11.24 -5.74 -21.15
CA PHE A 451 12.22 -4.71 -21.43
C PHE A 451 11.67 -3.36 -21.03
N ASP A 452 12.45 -2.57 -20.30
CA ASP A 452 12.13 -1.20 -19.92
C ASP A 452 13.30 -0.30 -20.26
N ASP A 453 13.02 0.86 -20.86
CA ASP A 453 14.00 1.90 -21.17
C ASP A 453 13.59 3.21 -20.50
N HIS A 454 14.37 3.61 -19.49
CA HIS A 454 14.12 4.80 -18.67
C HIS A 454 15.10 5.90 -19.04
N ASP A 455 14.58 7.08 -19.37
CA ASP A 455 15.36 8.20 -19.93
C ASP A 455 16.50 8.72 -19.04
N LYS A 456 16.54 8.37 -17.74
CA LYS A 456 17.59 8.79 -16.78
C LYS A 456 18.50 7.65 -16.34
N SER A 457 17.96 6.45 -16.16
CA SER A 457 18.73 5.33 -15.59
C SER A 457 19.01 4.20 -16.60
N GLY A 458 18.64 4.40 -17.87
CA GLY A 458 18.90 3.45 -18.95
C GLY A 458 17.98 2.24 -18.95
N SER A 459 18.36 1.22 -19.70
CA SER A 459 17.54 0.06 -19.99
C SER A 459 17.73 -1.08 -18.98
N ASN A 460 16.65 -1.86 -18.77
CA ASN A 460 16.67 -3.07 -17.96
C ASN A 460 15.87 -4.20 -18.63
N TRP A 461 16.36 -5.44 -18.47
CA TRP A 461 15.68 -6.66 -18.87
C TRP A 461 15.28 -7.45 -17.65
N SER A 462 14.01 -7.86 -17.61
CA SER A 462 13.38 -8.62 -16.51
C SER A 462 12.84 -9.95 -17.03
N PRO A 463 13.68 -11.01 -17.15
CA PRO A 463 13.19 -12.35 -17.47
C PRO A 463 12.52 -12.99 -16.25
N GLY A 464 11.56 -13.88 -16.52
CA GLY A 464 10.84 -14.65 -15.51
C GLY A 464 10.46 -16.05 -16.00
N LEU A 465 10.41 -16.98 -15.06
CA LEU A 465 9.97 -18.36 -15.23
C LEU A 465 9.14 -18.74 -14.01
N ASN A 466 7.92 -19.24 -14.24
CA ASN A 466 7.10 -19.87 -13.20
C ASN A 466 6.68 -21.26 -13.66
N ILE A 467 6.65 -22.21 -12.77
CA ILE A 467 6.26 -23.60 -13.01
C ILE A 467 5.23 -24.00 -11.97
N THR A 468 4.13 -24.60 -12.43
CA THR A 468 3.13 -25.24 -11.58
C THR A 468 3.02 -26.71 -11.99
N GLN A 469 3.21 -27.62 -11.02
CA GLN A 469 3.14 -29.06 -11.22
C GLN A 469 2.15 -29.69 -10.25
N LYS A 470 1.07 -30.26 -10.75
CA LYS A 470 0.15 -31.09 -9.94
C LYS A 470 0.80 -32.45 -9.65
N LEU A 471 0.76 -32.87 -8.39
CA LEU A 471 1.29 -34.15 -7.89
C LEU A 471 0.13 -34.96 -7.30
N GLY A 472 -0.47 -35.82 -8.13
CA GLY A 472 -1.72 -36.50 -7.79
C GLY A 472 -2.89 -35.53 -7.64
N ASP A 473 -3.86 -35.88 -6.80
CA ASP A 473 -5.13 -35.18 -6.69
C ASP A 473 -5.09 -34.01 -5.69
N TYR A 474 -4.15 -34.02 -4.75
CA TYR A 474 -4.18 -33.12 -3.59
C TYR A 474 -3.00 -32.18 -3.48
N PHE A 475 -1.90 -32.48 -4.13
CA PHE A 475 -0.68 -31.66 -3.99
C PHE A 475 -0.37 -30.90 -5.28
N THR A 476 0.09 -29.66 -5.11
CA THR A 476 0.62 -28.85 -6.21
C THR A 476 1.98 -28.28 -5.79
N LEU A 477 3.02 -28.58 -6.55
CA LEU A 477 4.33 -27.96 -6.42
C LEU A 477 4.37 -26.71 -7.29
N LYS A 478 4.84 -25.60 -6.76
CA LYS A 478 4.96 -24.33 -7.48
C LYS A 478 6.34 -23.75 -7.24
N GLY A 479 6.97 -23.22 -8.29
CA GLY A 479 8.28 -22.59 -8.20
C GLY A 479 8.41 -21.49 -9.22
N GLY A 480 9.25 -20.50 -8.90
CA GLY A 480 9.47 -19.37 -9.78
C GLY A 480 10.82 -18.71 -9.56
N ILE A 481 11.34 -18.11 -10.64
CA ILE A 481 12.49 -17.21 -10.60
C ILE A 481 12.22 -16.06 -11.56
N ALA A 482 12.40 -14.82 -11.09
CA ALA A 482 12.29 -13.66 -11.95
C ALA A 482 13.25 -12.55 -11.50
N LYS A 483 13.70 -11.75 -12.46
CA LYS A 483 14.41 -10.50 -12.19
C LYS A 483 13.40 -9.36 -12.13
N ALA A 484 13.37 -8.65 -11.02
CA ALA A 484 12.63 -7.41 -10.84
C ALA A 484 13.61 -6.23 -10.75
N TYR A 485 13.11 -5.01 -10.97
CA TYR A 485 13.93 -3.81 -10.87
C TYR A 485 13.14 -2.64 -10.31
N LYS A 486 13.86 -1.60 -9.87
CA LYS A 486 13.29 -0.31 -9.49
C LYS A 486 14.18 0.82 -10.01
N THR A 487 13.58 1.75 -10.75
CA THR A 487 14.27 2.97 -11.16
C THR A 487 14.55 3.88 -9.97
N PRO A 488 15.64 4.65 -9.96
CA PRO A 488 15.79 5.74 -9.03
C PRO A 488 14.57 6.67 -9.08
N ASN A 489 14.12 7.15 -7.94
CA ASN A 489 13.04 8.14 -7.92
C ASN A 489 13.55 9.54 -8.31
N MET A 490 12.63 10.45 -8.61
CA MET A 490 12.99 11.79 -9.08
C MET A 490 13.83 12.59 -8.09
N PHE A 491 13.68 12.37 -6.78
CA PHE A 491 14.51 13.01 -5.77
C PHE A 491 15.95 12.46 -5.74
N GLN A 492 16.11 11.18 -6.01
CA GLN A 492 17.42 10.53 -6.07
C GLN A 492 18.21 10.92 -7.32
N ASN A 493 17.50 11.06 -8.47
CA ASN A 493 18.13 11.40 -9.75
C ASN A 493 18.35 12.91 -9.95
N ALA A 494 17.61 13.78 -9.29
CA ALA A 494 17.68 15.20 -9.57
C ALA A 494 18.89 15.85 -8.90
N GLU A 495 19.89 16.24 -9.67
CA GLU A 495 21.07 16.97 -9.19
C GLU A 495 20.71 18.24 -8.39
N GLY A 496 19.60 18.88 -8.74
CA GLY A 496 19.08 20.04 -8.04
C GLY A 496 18.40 19.77 -6.72
N TYR A 497 18.13 18.50 -6.35
CA TYR A 497 17.61 18.13 -5.05
C TYR A 497 18.72 18.09 -4.01
N LEU A 498 18.62 18.93 -2.99
CA LEU A 498 19.58 19.04 -1.91
C LEU A 498 18.88 18.88 -0.58
N LEU A 499 19.20 17.83 0.13
CA LEU A 499 18.71 17.58 1.47
C LEU A 499 19.79 17.94 2.50
N ASN A 500 19.51 18.95 3.32
CA ASN A 500 20.42 19.40 4.37
C ASN A 500 20.29 18.52 5.61
N THR A 501 21.39 18.19 6.26
CA THR A 501 21.41 17.56 7.58
C THR A 501 22.45 18.19 8.50
N ARG A 502 22.13 18.22 9.79
CA ARG A 502 23.03 18.67 10.85
C ARG A 502 23.25 17.52 11.84
N GLY A 503 24.18 16.63 11.57
CA GLY A 503 24.51 15.54 12.50
C GLY A 503 24.04 14.16 12.03
N ASN A 504 22.89 13.66 12.43
CA ASN A 504 22.50 12.26 12.23
C ASN A 504 22.48 11.76 10.77
N GLY A 505 22.23 12.62 9.80
CA GLY A 505 22.38 12.29 8.39
C GLY A 505 23.81 12.33 7.88
N CYS A 506 24.76 12.95 8.59
CA CYS A 506 26.16 12.99 8.21
C CYS A 506 26.86 11.68 8.55
N PRO A 507 27.70 11.13 7.65
CA PRO A 507 28.44 9.89 7.92
C PRO A 507 29.51 10.08 9.00
N ILE A 508 29.84 8.98 9.68
CA ILE A 508 31.01 8.87 10.55
C ILE A 508 32.20 8.50 9.69
N GLN A 509 33.28 9.27 9.78
CA GLN A 509 34.51 9.01 9.08
C GLN A 509 35.28 7.80 9.68
N ALA A 510 36.28 7.27 8.95
CA ALA A 510 37.09 6.14 9.39
C ALA A 510 37.82 6.39 10.74
N ASN A 511 38.05 7.66 11.09
CA ASN A 511 38.67 8.06 12.36
C ASN A 511 37.63 8.14 13.54
N GLY A 512 36.39 7.72 13.33
CA GLY A 512 35.35 7.78 14.34
C GLY A 512 34.67 9.16 14.50
N THR A 513 35.11 10.19 13.77
CA THR A 513 34.54 11.53 13.85
C THR A 513 33.31 11.63 12.94
N ARG A 514 32.18 12.09 13.49
CA ARG A 514 31.00 12.41 12.67
C ARG A 514 31.22 13.72 11.92
N LEU A 515 30.95 13.73 10.61
CA LEU A 515 30.85 14.97 9.85
C LEU A 515 29.69 15.81 10.38
N SER A 516 29.88 17.11 10.40
CA SER A 516 28.82 18.09 10.68
C SER A 516 28.42 18.81 9.39
N ASN A 517 27.15 19.27 9.32
CA ASN A 517 26.64 20.05 8.21
C ASN A 517 26.86 19.40 6.84
N CYS A 518 25.97 18.48 6.48
CA CYS A 518 26.04 17.80 5.20
C CYS A 518 24.86 18.16 4.29
N TYR A 519 25.12 18.18 2.98
CA TYR A 519 24.11 18.12 1.95
C TYR A 519 24.13 16.77 1.27
N LEU A 520 22.98 16.15 1.06
CA LEU A 520 22.80 15.00 0.18
C LEU A 520 22.24 15.49 -1.14
N GLN A 521 22.99 15.34 -2.21
CA GLN A 521 22.66 15.76 -3.57
C GLN A 521 22.10 14.60 -4.37
N GLY A 522 21.17 14.87 -5.29
CA GLY A 522 20.73 13.92 -6.30
C GLY A 522 21.89 13.48 -7.21
N ASN A 523 21.78 12.29 -7.79
CA ASN A 523 22.80 11.69 -8.65
C ASN A 523 22.19 11.15 -9.94
N GLU A 524 22.51 11.76 -11.08
CA GLU A 524 22.02 11.34 -12.40
C GLU A 524 22.65 10.04 -12.90
N ASP A 525 23.78 9.61 -12.31
CA ASP A 525 24.51 8.39 -12.69
C ASP A 525 23.99 7.13 -11.98
N LEU A 526 22.89 7.20 -11.23
CA LEU A 526 22.35 6.06 -10.51
C LEU A 526 21.83 4.99 -11.47
N LYS A 527 22.26 3.75 -11.21
CA LYS A 527 21.72 2.56 -11.86
C LYS A 527 20.38 2.16 -11.20
N PRO A 528 19.47 1.49 -11.94
CA PRO A 528 18.32 0.86 -11.33
C PRO A 528 18.74 -0.17 -10.28
N GLU A 529 17.99 -0.22 -9.18
CA GLU A 529 18.06 -1.35 -8.25
C GLU A 529 17.53 -2.61 -8.94
N THR A 530 18.17 -3.75 -8.72
CA THR A 530 17.69 -5.02 -9.29
C THR A 530 17.59 -6.10 -8.21
N SER A 531 16.63 -7.00 -8.36
CA SER A 531 16.45 -8.15 -7.46
C SER A 531 16.19 -9.42 -8.26
N VAL A 532 16.86 -10.51 -7.91
CA VAL A 532 16.49 -11.85 -8.40
C VAL A 532 15.65 -12.52 -7.34
N ASN A 533 14.37 -12.64 -7.62
CA ASN A 533 13.36 -13.21 -6.75
C ASN A 533 13.19 -14.70 -7.09
N LYS A 534 13.30 -15.57 -6.09
CA LYS A 534 13.19 -17.02 -6.20
C LYS A 534 12.18 -17.50 -5.18
N GLU A 535 11.33 -18.45 -5.58
CA GLU A 535 10.42 -19.12 -4.67
C GLU A 535 10.25 -20.59 -5.03
N LEU A 536 9.98 -21.40 -4.01
CA LEU A 536 9.60 -22.78 -4.13
C LEU A 536 8.60 -23.10 -3.02
N GLY A 537 7.48 -23.70 -3.38
CA GLY A 537 6.46 -24.03 -2.40
C GLY A 537 5.60 -25.19 -2.82
N ILE A 538 4.87 -25.70 -1.84
CA ILE A 538 3.90 -26.78 -1.98
C ILE A 538 2.55 -26.34 -1.45
N GLN A 539 1.51 -26.72 -2.15
CA GLN A 539 0.12 -26.54 -1.77
C GLN A 539 -0.54 -27.91 -1.62
N PHE A 540 -1.37 -28.03 -0.62
CA PHE A 540 -2.23 -29.18 -0.35
C PHE A 540 -3.67 -28.69 -0.33
N ASP A 541 -4.54 -29.31 -1.13
CA ASP A 541 -5.98 -29.04 -1.16
C ASP A 541 -6.71 -30.38 -1.12
N LYS A 542 -7.48 -30.60 -0.08
CA LYS A 542 -8.33 -31.79 0.04
C LYS A 542 -9.54 -31.45 0.90
N ASP A 543 -10.73 -31.65 0.32
CA ASP A 543 -12.02 -31.47 0.99
C ASP A 543 -12.06 -30.12 1.75
N GLU A 544 -12.13 -30.14 3.06
CA GLU A 544 -12.25 -28.99 3.95
C GLU A 544 -10.90 -28.35 4.31
N VAL A 545 -9.77 -28.91 3.84
CA VAL A 545 -8.42 -28.49 4.25
C VAL A 545 -7.65 -27.93 3.07
N SER A 546 -7.19 -26.71 3.18
CA SER A 546 -6.22 -26.10 2.28
C SER A 546 -4.99 -25.65 3.07
N ALA A 547 -3.79 -25.99 2.60
CA ALA A 547 -2.54 -25.58 3.24
C ALA A 547 -1.48 -25.24 2.19
N SER A 548 -0.65 -24.25 2.50
CA SER A 548 0.48 -23.87 1.65
C SER A 548 1.72 -23.51 2.48
N LEU A 549 2.88 -23.83 1.92
CA LEU A 549 4.19 -23.46 2.46
C LEU A 549 5.09 -23.05 1.31
N THR A 550 5.67 -21.86 1.40
CA THR A 550 6.59 -21.31 0.41
C THR A 550 7.87 -20.80 1.06
N TRP A 551 9.00 -21.25 0.57
CA TRP A 551 10.28 -20.61 0.79
C TRP A 551 10.51 -19.57 -0.29
N PHE A 552 10.99 -18.37 0.11
CA PHE A 552 11.36 -17.30 -0.79
C PHE A 552 12.74 -16.76 -0.50
N ARG A 553 13.41 -16.25 -1.55
CA ARG A 553 14.69 -15.56 -1.47
C ARG A 553 14.82 -14.51 -2.55
N ASN A 554 15.17 -13.30 -2.14
CA ASN A 554 15.41 -12.14 -2.99
C ASN A 554 16.87 -11.69 -2.82
N ASP A 555 17.66 -11.84 -3.88
CA ASP A 555 19.03 -11.36 -3.96
C ASP A 555 19.05 -9.98 -4.62
N TYR A 556 19.36 -8.95 -3.85
CA TYR A 556 19.31 -7.54 -4.25
C TYR A 556 20.68 -7.05 -4.68
N LYS A 557 20.73 -6.24 -5.75
CA LYS A 557 21.94 -5.55 -6.24
C LYS A 557 21.64 -4.09 -6.53
N ASP A 558 22.68 -3.27 -6.44
CA ASP A 558 22.64 -1.84 -6.77
C ASP A 558 21.58 -1.06 -5.98
N LYS A 559 21.30 -1.46 -4.72
CA LYS A 559 20.36 -0.73 -3.87
C LYS A 559 20.77 0.73 -3.74
N ILE A 560 19.84 1.67 -3.90
CA ILE A 560 20.13 3.09 -3.79
C ILE A 560 20.06 3.52 -2.31
N SER A 561 21.15 4.11 -1.84
CA SER A 561 21.31 4.62 -0.48
C SER A 561 21.99 5.99 -0.49
N SER A 562 21.87 6.74 0.60
CA SER A 562 22.64 7.96 0.77
C SER A 562 24.13 7.62 0.84
N GLY A 563 24.96 8.33 0.08
CA GLY A 563 26.41 8.15 0.08
C GLY A 563 27.08 8.59 1.38
N THR A 564 28.23 8.00 1.65
CA THR A 564 29.07 8.30 2.81
C THR A 564 30.31 9.13 2.45
N ASP A 565 30.65 9.20 1.17
CA ASP A 565 31.84 9.89 0.69
C ASP A 565 31.55 11.37 0.43
N VAL A 566 32.44 12.25 0.92
CA VAL A 566 32.41 13.67 0.64
C VAL A 566 32.92 13.92 -0.76
N ILE A 567 32.02 14.28 -1.68
CA ILE A 567 32.40 14.58 -3.06
C ILE A 567 32.98 16.00 -3.25
N ARG A 568 32.61 16.92 -2.38
CA ARG A 568 33.13 18.30 -2.31
C ARG A 568 32.76 18.96 -1.00
N GLN A 569 33.38 20.10 -0.70
CA GLN A 569 33.02 20.98 0.41
C GLN A 569 32.60 22.34 -0.10
N ILE A 570 31.65 22.96 0.59
CA ILE A 570 31.13 24.28 0.28
C ILE A 570 31.16 25.12 1.55
N THR A 571 31.71 26.33 1.50
CA THR A 571 31.71 27.25 2.63
C THR A 571 30.63 28.33 2.42
N VAL A 572 29.70 28.42 3.36
CA VAL A 572 28.61 29.37 3.38
C VAL A 572 28.76 30.23 4.63
N GLY A 573 29.14 31.48 4.48
CA GLY A 573 29.56 32.31 5.61
C GLY A 573 30.77 31.69 6.32
N ASN A 574 30.64 31.42 7.61
CA ASN A 574 31.68 30.77 8.43
C ASN A 574 31.47 29.25 8.58
N THR A 575 30.53 28.67 7.87
CA THR A 575 30.17 27.25 8.02
C THR A 575 30.58 26.44 6.77
N THR A 576 31.37 25.41 6.96
CA THR A 576 31.69 24.46 5.90
C THR A 576 30.71 23.31 5.89
N TYR A 577 30.13 23.02 4.72
CA TYR A 577 29.23 21.91 4.47
C TYR A 577 29.90 20.86 3.61
N ASN A 578 29.69 19.60 3.96
CA ASN A 578 30.14 18.46 3.18
C ASN A 578 29.03 18.02 2.23
N VAL A 579 29.33 17.91 0.95
CA VAL A 579 28.36 17.45 -0.05
C VAL A 579 28.58 15.98 -0.32
N LEU A 580 27.51 15.21 -0.18
CA LEU A 580 27.41 13.78 -0.46
C LEU A 580 26.46 13.57 -1.63
N LYS A 581 26.50 12.40 -2.28
CA LYS A 581 25.55 12.01 -3.34
C LYS A 581 24.81 10.74 -2.97
N TRP A 582 23.63 10.54 -3.53
CA TRP A 582 23.03 9.21 -3.60
C TRP A 582 23.94 8.26 -4.38
N GLN A 583 24.01 7.01 -3.96
CA GLN A 583 24.87 5.99 -4.56
C GLN A 583 24.21 4.61 -4.58
N ASN A 584 24.64 3.76 -5.51
CA ASN A 584 24.31 2.35 -5.48
C ASN A 584 25.22 1.59 -4.51
N VAL A 585 24.63 0.84 -3.58
CA VAL A 585 25.40 -0.06 -2.68
C VAL A 585 25.30 -1.50 -3.19
N PRO A 586 26.36 -2.34 -2.93
CA PRO A 586 26.55 -3.54 -3.73
C PRO A 586 25.42 -4.58 -3.61
N GLU A 587 25.08 -5.04 -2.42
CA GLU A 587 24.21 -6.21 -2.26
C GLU A 587 23.40 -6.22 -0.97
N ALA A 588 22.19 -6.78 -1.07
CA ALA A 588 21.37 -7.12 0.06
C ALA A 588 20.65 -8.47 -0.14
N LEU A 589 20.16 -9.07 0.94
CA LEU A 589 19.49 -10.36 0.93
C LEU A 589 18.27 -10.31 1.80
N VAL A 590 17.17 -10.84 1.25
CA VAL A 590 15.95 -11.13 2.02
C VAL A 590 15.52 -12.56 1.74
N GLN A 591 15.28 -13.36 2.78
CA GLN A 591 14.74 -14.72 2.64
C GLN A 591 13.87 -15.12 3.83
N GLY A 592 12.92 -15.99 3.58
CA GLY A 592 12.01 -16.45 4.61
C GLY A 592 11.10 -17.59 4.17
N LEU A 593 10.18 -17.91 5.08
CA LEU A 593 9.08 -18.84 4.86
C LEU A 593 7.76 -18.09 5.03
N GLU A 594 6.79 -18.41 4.19
CA GLU A 594 5.41 -17.92 4.31
C GLU A 594 4.44 -19.02 3.95
N GLY A 595 3.22 -18.95 4.48
CA GLY A 595 2.20 -19.92 4.15
C GLY A 595 0.88 -19.63 4.81
N SER A 596 -0.08 -20.48 4.50
CA SER A 596 -1.45 -20.42 5.02
C SER A 596 -1.95 -21.82 5.27
N ILE A 597 -2.81 -21.97 6.28
CA ILE A 597 -3.61 -23.17 6.53
C ILE A 597 -5.05 -22.69 6.75
N SER A 598 -5.99 -23.23 5.97
CA SER A 598 -7.41 -22.97 6.09
C SER A 598 -8.18 -24.26 6.30
N LEU A 599 -9.07 -24.25 7.26
CA LEU A 599 -9.99 -25.34 7.59
C LEU A 599 -11.41 -24.82 7.43
N ASN A 600 -12.20 -25.47 6.57
CA ASN A 600 -13.60 -25.13 6.33
C ASN A 600 -14.45 -26.32 6.76
N TYR A 601 -15.15 -26.20 7.89
CA TYR A 601 -15.97 -27.29 8.41
C TYR A 601 -17.38 -26.78 8.74
N GLY A 602 -18.32 -27.07 7.85
CA GLY A 602 -19.69 -26.58 7.96
C GLY A 602 -19.71 -25.04 7.99
N ASP A 603 -20.25 -24.48 9.07
CA ASP A 603 -20.40 -23.05 9.28
C ASP A 603 -19.15 -22.39 9.89
N ILE A 604 -18.02 -23.09 9.98
CA ILE A 604 -16.78 -22.61 10.58
C ILE A 604 -15.68 -22.56 9.52
N THR A 605 -15.04 -21.40 9.41
CA THR A 605 -13.78 -21.22 8.66
C THR A 605 -12.70 -20.77 9.62
N TRP A 606 -11.57 -21.49 9.65
CA TRP A 606 -10.41 -21.12 10.44
C TRP A 606 -9.17 -21.01 9.55
N THR A 607 -8.70 -19.79 9.35
CA THR A 607 -7.53 -19.47 8.50
C THR A 607 -6.37 -18.98 9.35
N ASN A 608 -5.18 -19.56 9.11
CA ASN A 608 -3.94 -19.16 9.75
C ASN A 608 -2.92 -18.80 8.68
N ASN A 609 -2.51 -17.54 8.64
CA ASN A 609 -1.45 -17.02 7.77
C ASN A 609 -0.18 -16.83 8.58
N PHE A 610 0.97 -17.22 8.06
CA PHE A 610 2.23 -17.01 8.76
C PHE A 610 3.34 -16.54 7.83
N THR A 611 4.28 -15.82 8.42
CA THR A 611 5.53 -15.38 7.81
C THR A 611 6.66 -15.55 8.82
N TYR A 612 7.78 -16.09 8.40
CA TYR A 612 9.00 -16.17 9.19
C TYR A 612 10.21 -15.68 8.38
N MET A 613 10.86 -14.62 8.85
CA MET A 613 12.02 -14.03 8.21
C MET A 613 13.30 -14.78 8.64
N ILE A 614 13.93 -15.49 7.72
CA ILE A 614 15.21 -16.15 7.98
C ILE A 614 16.30 -15.09 8.02
N ASP A 615 16.42 -14.29 6.94
CA ASP A 615 17.34 -13.17 6.79
C ASP A 615 16.64 -11.95 6.17
N SER A 616 17.01 -10.77 6.62
CA SER A 616 16.75 -9.49 5.95
C SER A 616 17.93 -8.59 6.28
N LYS A 617 18.88 -8.44 5.33
CA LYS A 617 20.11 -7.71 5.62
C LYS A 617 20.75 -7.05 4.40
N ASP A 618 21.25 -5.86 4.60
CA ASP A 618 22.28 -5.24 3.81
C ASP A 618 23.62 -5.96 4.09
N LYS A 619 24.26 -6.50 3.07
CA LYS A 619 25.48 -7.30 3.25
C LYS A 619 26.71 -6.46 3.60
N SER A 620 26.67 -5.15 3.34
CA SER A 620 27.78 -4.24 3.67
C SER A 620 27.76 -3.82 5.14
N THR A 621 26.58 -3.62 5.71
CA THR A 621 26.39 -3.16 7.09
C THR A 621 25.92 -4.26 8.04
N GLY A 622 25.28 -5.30 7.52
CA GLY A 622 24.58 -6.31 8.31
C GLY A 622 23.23 -5.84 8.89
N ASN A 623 22.84 -4.60 8.61
CA ASN A 623 21.56 -4.05 9.05
C ASN A 623 20.37 -4.71 8.34
N PRO A 624 19.19 -4.80 9.00
CA PRO A 624 17.96 -5.18 8.32
C PRO A 624 17.61 -4.16 7.22
N LEU A 625 17.09 -4.65 6.11
CA LEU A 625 16.62 -3.78 5.02
C LEU A 625 15.37 -3.01 5.40
N SER A 626 14.52 -3.63 6.18
CA SER A 626 13.30 -3.04 6.71
C SER A 626 13.10 -3.47 8.15
N ILE A 627 12.53 -2.60 8.97
CA ILE A 627 12.26 -2.86 10.37
C ILE A 627 10.89 -3.54 10.46
N ILE A 628 10.92 -4.86 10.53
CA ILE A 628 9.73 -5.73 10.57
C ILE A 628 9.90 -6.84 11.60
N PRO A 629 8.81 -7.43 12.10
CA PRO A 629 8.88 -8.55 13.05
C PRO A 629 9.61 -9.77 12.46
N LYS A 630 10.32 -10.50 13.30
CA LYS A 630 10.99 -11.76 12.93
C LYS A 630 10.01 -12.80 12.40
N TYR A 631 8.79 -12.81 12.92
CA TYR A 631 7.68 -13.63 12.42
C TYR A 631 6.35 -12.92 12.68
N THR A 632 5.35 -13.27 11.88
CA THR A 632 3.95 -12.85 12.07
C THR A 632 3.06 -14.06 11.86
N ILE A 633 2.10 -14.28 12.77
CA ILE A 633 1.07 -15.31 12.66
C ILE A 633 -0.28 -14.62 12.80
N ASN A 634 -1.14 -14.76 11.79
CA ASN A 634 -2.51 -14.25 11.81
C ASN A 634 -3.47 -15.43 11.84
N SER A 635 -4.28 -15.54 12.89
CA SER A 635 -5.31 -16.55 13.03
C SER A 635 -6.68 -15.87 12.96
N ILE A 636 -7.49 -16.27 11.98
CA ILE A 636 -8.82 -15.71 11.72
C ILE A 636 -9.80 -16.86 11.84
N PHE A 637 -10.74 -16.74 12.76
CA PHE A 637 -11.78 -17.73 13.02
C PHE A 637 -13.14 -17.09 12.75
N ASP A 638 -13.84 -17.62 11.75
CA ASP A 638 -15.16 -17.19 11.32
C ASP A 638 -16.18 -18.28 11.68
N TYR A 639 -17.28 -17.89 12.30
CA TYR A 639 -18.39 -18.78 12.61
C TYR A 639 -19.72 -18.15 12.20
N ASP A 640 -20.35 -18.73 11.19
CA ASP A 640 -21.69 -18.37 10.74
C ASP A 640 -22.69 -19.09 11.67
N VAL A 641 -23.05 -18.46 12.80
CA VAL A 641 -23.91 -19.03 13.85
C VAL A 641 -25.31 -19.33 13.32
N THR A 642 -25.81 -18.46 12.45
CA THR A 642 -27.04 -18.62 11.67
C THR A 642 -26.92 -17.86 10.35
N ASP A 643 -27.85 -18.02 9.42
CA ASP A 643 -27.90 -17.23 8.17
C ASP A 643 -27.85 -15.71 8.41
N GLN A 644 -28.21 -15.26 9.61
CA GLN A 644 -28.29 -13.83 9.98
C GLN A 644 -27.17 -13.38 10.90
N LEU A 645 -26.56 -14.27 11.67
CA LEU A 645 -25.58 -13.96 12.71
C LEU A 645 -24.25 -14.63 12.43
N ASP A 646 -23.20 -13.83 12.28
CA ASP A 646 -21.82 -14.29 12.21
C ASP A 646 -20.98 -13.72 13.37
N VAL A 647 -19.96 -14.48 13.78
CA VAL A 647 -18.97 -14.09 14.78
C VAL A 647 -17.57 -14.31 14.19
N ASN A 648 -16.74 -13.29 14.28
CA ASN A 648 -15.36 -13.33 13.82
C ASN A 648 -14.41 -13.07 14.98
N PHE A 649 -13.38 -13.90 15.12
CA PHE A 649 -12.27 -13.72 16.08
C PHE A 649 -10.96 -13.65 15.31
N ILE A 650 -10.14 -12.64 15.59
CA ILE A 650 -8.85 -12.43 14.96
C ILE A 650 -7.77 -12.37 16.03
N TYR A 651 -6.70 -13.13 15.87
CA TYR A 651 -5.50 -13.03 16.69
C TYR A 651 -4.27 -12.88 15.80
N THR A 652 -3.48 -11.85 16.08
CA THR A 652 -2.20 -11.64 15.40
C THR A 652 -1.07 -11.67 16.42
N GLN A 653 -0.11 -12.58 16.22
CA GLN A 653 1.12 -12.66 17.00
C GLN A 653 2.26 -12.06 16.19
N TYR A 654 2.91 -11.04 16.73
CA TYR A 654 4.12 -10.44 16.18
C TYR A 654 5.34 -10.93 16.95
N GLY A 655 6.37 -11.36 16.22
CA GLY A 655 7.68 -11.69 16.76
C GLY A 655 8.48 -10.45 17.16
N ARG A 656 9.62 -10.68 17.78
CA ARG A 656 10.56 -9.63 18.14
C ARG A 656 10.98 -8.81 16.93
N GLN A 657 11.08 -7.49 17.08
CA GLN A 657 11.54 -6.54 16.05
C GLN A 657 12.84 -5.88 16.50
N GLU A 658 13.89 -6.03 15.70
CA GLU A 658 15.23 -5.56 16.03
C GLU A 658 15.53 -4.23 15.33
N PRO A 659 16.21 -3.28 16.01
CA PRO A 659 16.69 -2.05 15.42
C PRO A 659 17.89 -2.29 14.51
N ARG A 660 18.24 -1.29 13.71
CA ARG A 660 19.53 -1.28 13.01
C ARG A 660 20.68 -1.20 14.01
N LYS A 661 21.76 -1.92 13.74
CA LYS A 661 22.96 -1.93 14.59
C LYS A 661 23.96 -0.84 14.21
N PHE A 662 23.98 -0.47 12.93
CA PHE A 662 24.95 0.47 12.38
C PHE A 662 24.23 1.63 11.69
N ALA A 663 24.76 2.84 11.81
CA ALA A 663 24.15 4.01 11.17
C ALA A 663 24.15 3.87 9.63
N LYS A 664 25.29 3.89 8.97
CA LYS A 664 25.43 3.74 7.51
C LYS A 664 26.75 3.13 7.05
N SER A 665 27.69 2.94 7.94
CA SER A 665 28.99 2.29 7.70
C SER A 665 29.22 1.27 8.78
N ASN A 666 30.07 0.28 8.53
CA ASN A 666 30.42 -0.78 9.49
C ASN A 666 31.04 -0.31 10.81
N THR A 667 31.02 0.95 11.11
CA THR A 667 31.41 1.49 12.40
C THR A 667 30.23 1.40 13.35
N GLU A 668 30.48 0.81 14.48
CA GLU A 668 29.55 0.73 15.58
C GLU A 668 28.86 2.07 15.82
N LEU A 669 27.56 2.03 15.75
CA LEU A 669 26.63 2.93 16.39
C LEU A 669 27.06 4.36 16.57
N ASN A 670 26.31 5.11 16.20
CA ASN A 670 24.93 5.49 16.45
C ASN A 670 24.87 6.95 16.74
N GLY A 671 24.47 7.64 15.96
CA GLY A 671 24.11 9.01 16.19
C GLY A 671 22.90 9.21 17.14
N GLY A 672 22.82 8.51 18.22
CA GLY A 672 21.72 8.65 19.19
C GLY A 672 20.45 7.88 18.84
N ILE A 673 20.55 6.83 18.03
CA ILE A 673 19.45 5.88 17.81
C ILE A 673 19.34 4.98 19.04
N ASN A 674 18.13 4.87 19.62
CA ASN A 674 17.86 3.95 20.69
C ASN A 674 17.90 2.49 20.19
N PRO A 675 18.79 1.63 20.70
CA PRO A 675 18.95 0.25 20.25
C PRO A 675 17.90 -0.71 20.85
N GLU A 676 16.86 -0.22 21.47
CA GLU A 676 15.84 -1.06 22.09
C GLU A 676 15.13 -1.95 21.08
N VAL A 677 14.81 -3.14 21.54
CA VAL A 677 14.12 -4.18 20.77
C VAL A 677 12.65 -4.16 21.17
N VAL A 678 11.76 -4.16 20.20
CA VAL A 678 10.34 -4.46 20.46
C VAL A 678 10.21 -5.95 20.74
N SER A 679 9.77 -6.30 21.96
CA SER A 679 9.47 -7.68 22.33
C SER A 679 8.31 -8.25 21.52
N SER A 680 8.18 -9.57 21.49
CA SER A 680 7.01 -10.19 20.83
C SER A 680 5.72 -9.85 21.59
N TYR A 681 4.65 -9.56 20.83
CA TYR A 681 3.35 -9.20 21.39
C TYR A 681 2.21 -9.75 20.53
N GLY A 682 1.02 -9.82 21.12
CA GLY A 682 -0.18 -10.34 20.45
C GLY A 682 -1.36 -9.39 20.53
N ILE A 683 -2.09 -9.24 19.41
CA ILE A 683 -3.30 -8.43 19.33
C ILE A 683 -4.47 -9.33 19.00
N ALA A 684 -5.52 -9.31 19.83
CA ALA A 684 -6.75 -10.05 19.59
C ALA A 684 -7.93 -9.10 19.35
N GLY A 685 -8.85 -9.48 18.50
CA GLY A 685 -10.11 -8.79 18.25
C GLY A 685 -11.27 -9.75 18.09
N ILE A 686 -12.46 -9.31 18.46
CA ILE A 686 -13.71 -10.05 18.24
C ILE A 686 -14.76 -9.10 17.69
N ASN A 687 -15.59 -9.62 16.80
CA ASN A 687 -16.75 -8.88 16.33
C ASN A 687 -17.90 -9.81 15.98
N MET A 688 -19.06 -9.23 15.84
CA MET A 688 -20.31 -9.91 15.55
C MET A 688 -21.09 -9.09 14.51
N GLY A 689 -21.52 -9.74 13.45
CA GLY A 689 -22.37 -9.19 12.39
C GLY A 689 -23.79 -9.73 12.51
N TYR A 690 -24.80 -8.87 12.28
CA TYR A 690 -26.20 -9.27 12.26
C TYR A 690 -26.95 -8.65 11.07
N LYS A 691 -27.61 -9.51 10.28
CA LYS A 691 -28.47 -9.13 9.15
C LYS A 691 -29.91 -9.04 9.62
N PHE A 692 -30.41 -7.84 9.91
CA PHE A 692 -31.81 -7.61 10.34
C PHE A 692 -32.79 -7.93 9.22
N THR A 693 -32.43 -7.59 8.00
CA THR A 693 -33.16 -7.88 6.76
C THR A 693 -32.14 -8.12 5.64
N LYS A 694 -32.62 -8.45 4.43
CA LYS A 694 -31.73 -8.50 3.24
C LYS A 694 -31.07 -7.13 2.94
N ALA A 695 -31.71 -6.04 3.35
CA ALA A 695 -31.25 -4.67 3.09
C ALA A 695 -30.46 -4.05 4.24
N ILE A 696 -30.63 -4.48 5.49
CA ILE A 696 -30.04 -3.82 6.66
C ILE A 696 -29.17 -4.82 7.44
N SER A 697 -27.91 -4.48 7.61
CA SER A 697 -26.97 -5.20 8.46
C SER A 697 -26.22 -4.26 9.38
N ALA A 698 -25.81 -4.77 10.54
CA ALA A 698 -24.93 -4.05 11.45
C ALA A 698 -23.84 -4.98 11.97
N ARG A 699 -22.70 -4.40 12.34
CA ARG A 699 -21.60 -5.11 12.99
C ARG A 699 -21.08 -4.31 14.17
N VAL A 700 -20.77 -5.00 15.25
CA VAL A 700 -20.14 -4.43 16.44
C VAL A 700 -18.93 -5.26 16.84
N GLY A 701 -17.93 -4.63 17.42
CA GLY A 701 -16.73 -5.37 17.81
C GLY A 701 -15.80 -4.59 18.71
N ILE A 702 -14.78 -5.32 19.18
CA ILE A 702 -13.70 -4.84 20.02
C ILE A 702 -12.39 -5.21 19.32
N SER A 703 -11.59 -4.22 18.98
CA SER A 703 -10.21 -4.42 18.52
C SER A 703 -9.26 -4.36 19.71
N ASN A 704 -8.18 -5.16 19.64
CA ASN A 704 -7.16 -5.22 20.68
C ASN A 704 -7.72 -5.44 22.10
N ILE A 705 -8.40 -6.58 22.30
CA ILE A 705 -9.12 -6.92 23.54
C ILE A 705 -8.22 -6.83 24.77
N PHE A 706 -6.93 -7.16 24.61
CA PHE A 706 -5.97 -7.18 25.72
C PHE A 706 -5.31 -5.83 25.99
N ASP A 707 -5.65 -4.81 25.19
CA ASP A 707 -5.13 -3.44 25.29
C ASP A 707 -3.59 -3.38 25.22
N GLU A 708 -3.00 -4.22 24.35
CA GLU A 708 -1.56 -4.23 24.13
C GLU A 708 -1.15 -2.96 23.39
N GLN A 709 -0.42 -2.08 24.05
CA GLN A 709 0.01 -0.80 23.51
C GLN A 709 1.51 -0.81 23.24
N ILE A 710 1.89 -0.58 21.99
CA ILE A 710 3.29 -0.32 21.61
C ILE A 710 3.36 1.16 21.25
N LEU A 711 4.02 1.94 22.08
CA LEU A 711 4.20 3.37 21.86
C LEU A 711 5.58 3.63 21.26
N ARG A 712 5.63 4.48 20.24
CA ARG A 712 6.89 4.90 19.61
C ARG A 712 7.72 5.71 20.57
N ASP A 713 9.02 5.41 20.63
CA ASP A 713 9.98 6.17 21.42
C ASP A 713 10.79 7.15 20.55
N SER A 714 11.26 8.23 21.15
CA SER A 714 12.14 9.20 20.48
C SER A 714 13.43 8.53 20.05
N ASN A 715 13.83 8.75 18.79
CA ASN A 715 15.01 8.16 18.17
C ASN A 715 15.05 6.62 18.16
N SER A 716 13.95 5.92 18.46
CA SER A 716 13.90 4.47 18.29
C SER A 716 13.92 4.10 16.82
N ASP A 717 14.73 3.12 16.47
CA ASP A 717 14.75 2.53 15.14
C ASP A 717 13.89 1.26 15.06
N SER A 718 13.42 0.73 16.19
CA SER A 718 12.56 -0.46 16.25
C SER A 718 11.11 -0.13 16.55
N GLN A 719 10.85 0.89 17.37
CA GLN A 719 9.50 1.37 17.69
C GLN A 719 9.10 2.49 16.73
N THR A 720 8.85 2.14 15.47
CA THR A 720 8.63 3.12 14.40
C THR A 720 7.19 3.59 14.26
N TYR A 721 6.26 2.98 15.03
CA TYR A 721 4.83 3.24 14.94
C TYR A 721 4.11 2.88 16.24
N ASN A 722 3.07 3.67 16.60
CA ASN A 722 2.20 3.33 17.72
C ASN A 722 1.16 2.28 17.29
N GLU A 723 1.14 1.11 17.92
CA GLU A 723 0.00 0.20 17.82
C GLU A 723 -1.15 0.74 18.67
N PRO A 724 -2.36 0.86 18.10
CA PRO A 724 -3.51 1.37 18.83
C PRO A 724 -3.96 0.40 19.92
N GLY A 725 -4.37 0.95 21.06
CA GLY A 725 -4.96 0.23 22.17
C GLY A 725 -6.35 -0.32 21.87
N ARG A 726 -7.03 -0.80 22.92
CA ARG A 726 -8.41 -1.31 22.82
C ARG A 726 -9.36 -0.24 22.28
N ALA A 727 -10.20 -0.64 21.30
CA ALA A 727 -11.24 0.23 20.78
C ALA A 727 -12.52 -0.55 20.50
N TYR A 728 -13.65 0.11 20.74
CA TYR A 728 -14.99 -0.38 20.43
C TYR A 728 -15.44 0.23 19.11
N TYR A 729 -16.02 -0.58 18.22
CA TYR A 729 -16.50 -0.09 16.95
C TYR A 729 -17.89 -0.63 16.59
N ALA A 730 -18.58 0.13 15.75
CA ALA A 730 -19.85 -0.26 15.19
C ALA A 730 -19.96 0.21 13.74
N SER A 731 -20.64 -0.58 12.92
CA SER A 731 -21.06 -0.18 11.58
C SER A 731 -22.52 -0.52 11.35
N LEU A 732 -23.15 0.25 10.45
CA LEU A 732 -24.52 0.03 9.97
C LEU A 732 -24.48 0.21 8.44
N LYS A 733 -25.00 -0.79 7.71
CA LYS A 733 -25.06 -0.80 6.25
C LYS A 733 -26.49 -0.99 5.79
N TYR A 734 -26.91 -0.17 4.84
CA TYR A 734 -28.14 -0.31 4.08
C TYR A 734 -27.79 -0.61 2.63
N SER A 735 -28.35 -1.70 2.10
CA SER A 735 -28.18 -2.14 0.70
C SER A 735 -29.53 -2.18 0.00
N PHE A 736 -29.59 -1.85 -1.28
CA PHE A 736 -30.82 -1.80 -2.10
C PHE A 736 -30.56 -2.26 -3.53
#